data_9195f86e8b6541aacdd71ce6a26ed80b
#
_entry.id   9195f86e8b6541aacdd71ce6a26ed80b
#
_cell.length_a   1.000
_cell.length_b   1.000
_cell.length_c   1.000
_cell.angle_alpha   90.00
_cell.angle_beta   90.00
_cell.angle_gamma   90.00
#
_symmetry.space_group_name_H-M   'P 1'
#
loop_
_entity.id
_entity.type
_entity.pdbx_description
1 polymer ?
#
loop_
_entity_poly.entity_id
_entity_poly.type
_entity_poly.pdbx_seq_one_letter_code
_entity_poly.pdbx_strand_id
1 'polypeptide(L)'
;LDFAVSYYGGEKLELVLGKGKTAEELNIPVQTITSFKRSRSKYEIYVQIPEGGKYYLGLHACSENVPTYGCSYKLYGLNVEKTAIVPEQITDLAAAPFADMTNNVTLTWTNPSKTNIGTDLAALTKVELKRNGEVVKTFVSPAVGDSMNYTDNVPAPGFYEYQALAYSEGGVAVGKPTTVRTAWVGDNTQTLPYEFKFNDPDQWAFYSVVDANKDGHSWTYSNGTSYSSGCAVNDHSKMTEYSSCNDYLITPPFDIKPGYYRFIYSYNGKGASFKVGTVKSASDPAASFKQFRDVDYIKDYGYTADTCIVKIEESGKMYFAFQDYSIASSSGTNKLYLKDIKIEYTPVVPEVAEGLTGTAASDQSLSATLTWVNPTKTNIEGIALETITKAVILRNGENVGEVTEGLKPGLISTWTDNTIKTPGQYTYSVEIYNENGKSEHAAPSVLIDWVGGGLPLPYSVNVNDGSDSWRSWTIVNANNDYRTIAGEQYATTWEVSSNSIYYNSGKVQGDDWAMSPRLQFENGSHLTVTIESYASQADNDVTWDLAVAQALDHTKMATVKTITTAATASSSSKAQTDVIQFNVTDESLPTLVEGEGDTTPVVNVLPGVNVIGFHANAIGEIHVKSISIEKMTSTGVIDVTDAKKMMNIAGGVLSIDGASEIAVYDILGRKVAESRGGESIDLNGKSAGVYVVNAVVNGSRISAKISK
;
A
#
# COMPACT_ATOMS: atom_id res chain seq x y z
N LEU A 1 6.61 -35.20 -41.03
CA LEU A 1 7.04 -34.14 -41.97
C LEU A 1 6.79 -32.78 -41.34
N ASP A 2 7.77 -31.90 -41.40
CA ASP A 2 7.69 -30.53 -40.92
C ASP A 2 8.01 -29.60 -42.09
N PHE A 3 7.02 -28.92 -42.63
CA PHE A 3 7.21 -28.07 -43.81
C PHE A 3 6.26 -26.88 -43.87
N ALA A 4 6.59 -25.93 -44.73
CA ALA A 4 5.75 -24.78 -45.07
C ALA A 4 5.61 -24.67 -46.58
N VAL A 5 4.47 -24.16 -47.02
CA VAL A 5 4.16 -23.99 -48.45
C VAL A 5 3.80 -22.52 -48.70
N SER A 6 4.32 -21.95 -49.78
CA SER A 6 3.77 -20.70 -50.30
C SER A 6 2.51 -21.04 -51.10
N TYR A 7 1.38 -20.60 -50.61
CA TYR A 7 0.07 -21.01 -51.08
C TYR A 7 -0.53 -20.04 -52.08
N TYR A 8 -0.90 -20.59 -53.23
CA TYR A 8 -1.66 -19.86 -54.26
C TYR A 8 -2.91 -20.61 -54.75
N GLY A 9 -3.20 -21.80 -54.18
CA GLY A 9 -4.30 -22.67 -54.53
C GLY A 9 -3.91 -23.72 -55.59
N GLY A 10 -4.30 -24.96 -55.34
CA GLY A 10 -4.02 -26.10 -56.22
C GLY A 10 -2.70 -26.82 -55.98
N GLU A 11 -2.01 -26.51 -54.88
CA GLU A 11 -0.80 -27.24 -54.47
C GLU A 11 -1.12 -28.69 -54.16
N LYS A 12 -0.29 -29.60 -54.65
CA LYS A 12 -0.38 -31.04 -54.47
C LYS A 12 1.00 -31.63 -54.25
N LEU A 13 1.17 -32.34 -53.14
CA LEU A 13 2.40 -33.07 -52.80
C LEU A 13 2.05 -34.52 -52.53
N GLU A 14 2.69 -35.44 -53.22
CA GLU A 14 2.58 -36.86 -52.98
C GLU A 14 3.80 -37.39 -52.21
N LEU A 15 3.54 -38.12 -51.16
CA LEU A 15 4.51 -38.95 -50.50
C LEU A 15 4.47 -40.33 -51.07
N VAL A 16 5.62 -40.81 -51.57
CA VAL A 16 5.73 -42.10 -52.23
C VAL A 16 6.89 -42.91 -51.66
N LEU A 17 6.79 -44.24 -51.75
CA LEU A 17 7.83 -45.19 -51.38
C LEU A 17 8.22 -46.02 -52.58
N GLY A 18 9.42 -46.58 -52.52
CA GLY A 18 9.87 -47.54 -53.54
C GLY A 18 11.16 -48.25 -53.17
N LYS A 19 11.55 -49.24 -54.00
CA LYS A 19 12.76 -50.05 -53.78
C LYS A 19 14.02 -49.39 -54.36
N GLY A 20 13.87 -48.37 -55.17
CA GLY A 20 14.96 -47.58 -55.79
C GLY A 20 14.73 -46.09 -55.71
N LYS A 21 15.60 -45.28 -56.36
CA LYS A 21 15.61 -43.81 -56.30
C LYS A 21 15.04 -43.12 -57.53
N THR A 22 14.70 -43.89 -58.59
CA THR A 22 14.09 -43.29 -59.75
C THR A 22 12.59 -43.13 -59.62
N ALA A 23 11.95 -42.26 -60.42
CA ALA A 23 10.54 -42.01 -60.36
C ALA A 23 9.70 -43.29 -60.58
N GLU A 24 10.18 -44.15 -61.45
CA GLU A 24 9.53 -45.44 -61.74
C GLU A 24 9.65 -46.43 -60.60
N GLU A 25 10.71 -46.36 -59.85
CA GLU A 25 10.96 -47.22 -58.68
C GLU A 25 10.24 -46.75 -57.42
N LEU A 26 9.83 -45.48 -57.34
CA LEU A 26 9.04 -44.85 -56.28
C LEU A 26 7.55 -45.00 -56.59
N ASN A 27 7.07 -46.21 -56.66
CA ASN A 27 5.75 -46.58 -57.20
C ASN A 27 4.73 -47.00 -56.17
N ILE A 28 5.03 -46.88 -54.91
CA ILE A 28 4.11 -47.15 -53.82
C ILE A 28 3.58 -45.80 -53.26
N PRO A 29 2.35 -45.42 -53.61
CA PRO A 29 1.76 -44.18 -53.06
C PRO A 29 1.49 -44.35 -51.59
N VAL A 30 1.87 -43.35 -50.79
CA VAL A 30 1.61 -43.31 -49.34
C VAL A 30 0.47 -42.37 -49.07
N GLN A 31 0.57 -41.13 -49.44
CA GLN A 31 -0.47 -40.13 -49.23
C GLN A 31 -0.29 -38.94 -50.20
N THR A 32 -1.44 -38.43 -50.65
CA THR A 32 -1.51 -37.15 -51.36
C THR A 32 -1.95 -36.05 -50.39
N ILE A 33 -1.21 -35.00 -50.32
CA ILE A 33 -1.52 -33.81 -49.48
C ILE A 33 -1.97 -32.70 -50.44
N THR A 34 -3.19 -32.22 -50.25
CA THR A 34 -3.81 -31.13 -51.05
C THR A 34 -4.25 -29.96 -50.21
N SER A 35 -4.18 -30.08 -48.86
CA SER A 35 -4.53 -29.03 -47.92
C SER A 35 -3.30 -28.62 -47.12
N PHE A 36 -2.85 -27.39 -47.30
CA PHE A 36 -1.64 -26.86 -46.70
C PHE A 36 -1.92 -25.62 -45.86
N LYS A 37 -1.14 -25.48 -44.80
CA LYS A 37 -1.09 -24.24 -44.02
C LYS A 37 0.05 -23.36 -44.53
N ARG A 38 -0.16 -22.04 -44.65
CA ARG A 38 0.88 -21.06 -45.04
C ARG A 38 2.06 -21.00 -44.06
N SER A 39 1.78 -21.23 -42.79
CA SER A 39 2.80 -21.30 -41.75
C SER A 39 3.43 -22.69 -41.66
N ARG A 40 4.64 -22.74 -41.13
CA ARG A 40 5.32 -23.99 -40.80
C ARG A 40 4.41 -24.90 -39.98
N SER A 41 4.21 -26.13 -40.45
CA SER A 41 3.29 -27.09 -39.82
C SER A 41 3.87 -28.50 -39.90
N LYS A 42 3.56 -29.31 -38.89
CA LYS A 42 3.91 -30.72 -38.82
C LYS A 42 2.76 -31.54 -39.38
N TYR A 43 3.11 -32.53 -40.20
CA TYR A 43 2.21 -33.51 -40.78
C TYR A 43 2.67 -34.90 -40.35
N GLU A 44 1.78 -35.66 -39.73
CA GLU A 44 1.99 -37.06 -39.38
C GLU A 44 1.29 -37.92 -40.42
N ILE A 45 2.03 -38.87 -41.02
CA ILE A 45 1.57 -39.73 -42.09
C ILE A 45 1.98 -41.14 -41.72
N TYR A 46 1.03 -42.03 -41.72
CA TYR A 46 1.25 -43.43 -41.44
C TYR A 46 1.33 -44.27 -42.71
N VAL A 47 2.31 -45.15 -42.77
CA VAL A 47 2.50 -46.03 -43.92
C VAL A 47 2.75 -47.45 -43.45
N GLN A 48 2.06 -48.39 -44.08
CA GLN A 48 2.30 -49.82 -43.86
C GLN A 48 3.36 -50.29 -44.85
N ILE A 49 4.50 -50.80 -44.35
CA ILE A 49 5.52 -51.43 -45.16
C ILE A 49 5.12 -52.87 -45.40
N PRO A 50 4.85 -53.28 -46.67
CA PRO A 50 4.27 -54.61 -46.98
C PRO A 50 5.23 -55.74 -46.72
N GLU A 51 6.52 -55.53 -46.86
CA GLU A 51 7.58 -56.55 -46.65
C GLU A 51 8.86 -55.94 -46.13
N GLY A 52 9.67 -56.72 -45.44
CA GLY A 52 10.98 -56.29 -44.98
C GLY A 52 11.93 -55.90 -46.12
N GLY A 53 12.77 -54.90 -45.95
CA GLY A 53 13.73 -54.45 -46.94
C GLY A 53 14.16 -53.01 -46.83
N LYS A 54 14.98 -52.61 -47.81
CA LYS A 54 15.40 -51.23 -47.97
C LYS A 54 14.39 -50.48 -48.85
N TYR A 55 13.88 -49.36 -48.30
CA TYR A 55 12.98 -48.48 -49.05
C TYR A 55 13.56 -47.08 -49.14
N TYR A 56 13.16 -46.37 -50.18
CA TYR A 56 13.37 -44.96 -50.36
C TYR A 56 12.06 -44.22 -50.26
N LEU A 57 12.06 -43.06 -49.60
CA LEU A 57 10.94 -42.16 -49.47
C LEU A 57 11.11 -41.02 -50.47
N GLY A 58 10.12 -40.77 -51.29
CA GLY A 58 10.09 -39.69 -52.26
C GLY A 58 9.01 -38.65 -51.89
N LEU A 59 9.32 -37.40 -52.12
CA LEU A 59 8.36 -36.29 -52.10
C LEU A 59 8.15 -35.84 -53.56
N HIS A 60 6.98 -36.12 -54.12
CA HIS A 60 6.60 -35.77 -55.47
C HIS A 60 5.73 -34.53 -55.49
N ALA A 61 6.30 -33.39 -55.93
CA ALA A 61 5.57 -32.16 -56.17
C ALA A 61 4.82 -32.25 -57.51
N CYS A 62 3.52 -32.45 -57.44
CA CYS A 62 2.67 -32.73 -58.62
C CYS A 62 1.49 -31.76 -58.74
N SER A 63 1.70 -30.52 -58.31
CA SER A 63 0.68 -29.45 -58.38
C SER A 63 0.29 -29.16 -59.83
N GLU A 64 -1.00 -29.05 -60.09
CA GLU A 64 -1.57 -28.66 -61.37
C GLU A 64 -1.97 -27.18 -61.36
N ASN A 65 -1.87 -26.51 -62.49
CA ASN A 65 -2.31 -25.11 -62.63
C ASN A 65 -1.59 -24.11 -61.70
N VAL A 66 -0.28 -24.23 -61.57
CA VAL A 66 0.54 -23.34 -60.75
C VAL A 66 0.53 -21.92 -61.33
N PRO A 67 0.27 -20.87 -60.56
CA PRO A 67 0.31 -19.49 -60.98
C PRO A 67 1.70 -19.12 -61.57
N THR A 68 1.77 -18.07 -62.39
CA THR A 68 2.98 -17.56 -63.03
C THR A 68 4.18 -17.36 -62.10
N TYR A 69 3.92 -17.16 -60.82
CA TYR A 69 4.94 -16.99 -59.79
C TYR A 69 5.40 -18.28 -59.10
N GLY A 70 4.86 -19.42 -59.51
CA GLY A 70 5.21 -20.73 -58.93
C GLY A 70 4.71 -20.97 -57.51
N CYS A 71 4.84 -22.21 -57.03
CA CYS A 71 4.69 -22.55 -55.60
C CYS A 71 6.03 -23.06 -55.07
N SER A 72 6.25 -22.94 -53.78
CA SER A 72 7.44 -23.49 -53.13
C SER A 72 7.07 -24.33 -51.89
N TYR A 73 7.71 -25.48 -51.81
CA TYR A 73 7.67 -26.37 -50.66
C TYR A 73 8.99 -26.24 -49.90
N LYS A 74 8.95 -25.93 -48.61
CA LYS A 74 10.13 -25.85 -47.74
C LYS A 74 10.04 -26.94 -46.68
N LEU A 75 10.87 -27.97 -46.81
CA LEU A 75 10.98 -29.02 -45.81
C LEU A 75 11.98 -28.59 -44.72
N TYR A 76 11.52 -28.55 -43.48
CA TYR A 76 12.34 -28.22 -42.33
C TYR A 76 12.80 -29.45 -41.55
N GLY A 77 12.07 -30.55 -41.66
CA GLY A 77 12.44 -31.78 -40.99
C GLY A 77 11.63 -32.98 -41.46
N LEU A 78 12.25 -34.14 -41.38
CA LEU A 78 11.67 -35.44 -41.66
C LEU A 78 12.08 -36.37 -40.50
N ASN A 79 11.11 -36.99 -39.87
CA ASN A 79 11.34 -38.09 -38.94
C ASN A 79 10.57 -39.32 -39.42
N VAL A 80 11.20 -40.46 -39.38
CA VAL A 80 10.57 -41.76 -39.71
C VAL A 80 10.82 -42.72 -38.56
N GLU A 81 9.78 -43.19 -37.98
CA GLU A 81 9.84 -44.13 -36.84
C GLU A 81 8.84 -45.25 -36.99
N LYS A 82 9.14 -46.42 -36.40
CA LYS A 82 8.20 -47.50 -36.30
C LYS A 82 7.14 -47.15 -35.24
N THR A 83 5.86 -47.17 -35.61
CA THR A 83 4.78 -46.93 -34.70
C THR A 83 3.97 -48.21 -34.46
N ALA A 84 3.35 -48.28 -33.26
CA ALA A 84 2.40 -49.32 -32.96
C ALA A 84 1.08 -49.02 -33.66
N ILE A 85 0.30 -50.08 -34.00
CA ILE A 85 -1.07 -49.95 -34.44
C ILE A 85 -1.93 -49.82 -33.15
N VAL A 86 -2.45 -48.63 -32.95
CA VAL A 86 -3.18 -48.26 -31.74
C VAL A 86 -4.52 -47.59 -32.10
N PRO A 87 -5.47 -47.42 -31.21
CA PRO A 87 -6.73 -46.72 -31.49
C PRO A 87 -6.50 -45.29 -31.99
N GLU A 88 -7.42 -44.76 -32.79
CA GLU A 88 -7.57 -43.33 -33.03
C GLU A 88 -7.86 -42.60 -31.74
N GLN A 89 -7.58 -41.30 -31.73
CA GLN A 89 -7.92 -40.40 -30.62
C GLN A 89 -9.44 -40.24 -30.50
N ILE A 90 -9.92 -40.17 -29.27
CA ILE A 90 -11.29 -39.72 -28.97
C ILE A 90 -11.30 -38.19 -29.15
N THR A 91 -12.08 -37.67 -30.11
CA THR A 91 -12.13 -36.28 -30.50
C THR A 91 -13.42 -35.57 -30.16
N ASP A 92 -14.45 -36.29 -29.82
CA ASP A 92 -15.82 -35.83 -29.55
C ASP A 92 -16.18 -35.85 -28.04
N LEU A 93 -15.17 -35.93 -27.16
CA LEU A 93 -15.39 -35.85 -25.73
C LEU A 93 -16.08 -34.51 -25.39
N ALA A 94 -17.24 -34.62 -24.71
CA ALA A 94 -17.96 -33.48 -24.16
C ALA A 94 -18.14 -33.62 -22.65
N ALA A 95 -18.17 -32.50 -21.94
CA ALA A 95 -18.35 -32.45 -20.50
C ALA A 95 -19.36 -31.35 -20.15
N ALA A 96 -20.46 -31.70 -19.54
CA ALA A 96 -21.54 -30.79 -19.17
C ALA A 96 -21.87 -30.90 -17.67
N PRO A 97 -21.73 -29.79 -16.88
CA PRO A 97 -22.17 -29.71 -15.50
C PRO A 97 -23.69 -29.93 -15.41
N PHE A 98 -24.16 -30.45 -14.27
CA PHE A 98 -25.59 -30.53 -13.99
C PHE A 98 -26.18 -29.14 -13.72
N ALA A 99 -27.37 -28.91 -14.24
CA ALA A 99 -28.10 -27.64 -14.08
C ALA A 99 -28.58 -27.37 -12.63
N ASP A 100 -28.64 -28.42 -11.81
CA ASP A 100 -29.06 -28.34 -10.40
C ASP A 100 -27.95 -27.84 -9.45
N MET A 101 -26.84 -27.38 -9.99
CA MET A 101 -25.66 -26.93 -9.25
C MET A 101 -25.04 -27.98 -8.32
N THR A 102 -25.34 -29.27 -8.54
CA THR A 102 -24.60 -30.35 -7.85
C THR A 102 -23.21 -30.53 -8.43
N ASN A 103 -22.34 -31.20 -7.67
CA ASN A 103 -20.98 -31.50 -8.10
C ASN A 103 -20.91 -32.62 -9.14
N ASN A 104 -21.86 -32.69 -10.05
CA ASN A 104 -21.94 -33.74 -11.07
C ASN A 104 -21.65 -33.17 -12.47
N VAL A 105 -20.92 -33.97 -13.26
CA VAL A 105 -20.57 -33.67 -14.65
C VAL A 105 -20.98 -34.85 -15.50
N THR A 106 -21.79 -34.63 -16.52
CA THR A 106 -22.05 -35.63 -17.58
C THR A 106 -20.92 -35.56 -18.60
N LEU A 107 -20.32 -36.70 -18.87
CA LEU A 107 -19.27 -36.88 -19.88
C LEU A 107 -19.80 -37.82 -20.97
N THR A 108 -19.66 -37.40 -22.22
CA THR A 108 -20.09 -38.19 -23.39
C THR A 108 -18.97 -38.23 -24.43
N TRP A 109 -18.78 -39.35 -25.06
CA TRP A 109 -17.83 -39.54 -26.16
C TRP A 109 -18.23 -40.79 -26.97
N THR A 110 -17.60 -40.95 -28.12
CA THR A 110 -17.70 -42.20 -28.93
C THR A 110 -16.36 -42.92 -28.88
N ASN A 111 -16.39 -44.19 -28.57
CA ASN A 111 -15.21 -45.05 -28.62
C ASN A 111 -14.68 -45.14 -30.05
N PRO A 112 -13.36 -45.10 -30.30
CA PRO A 112 -12.84 -45.22 -31.64
C PRO A 112 -13.15 -46.56 -32.28
N SER A 113 -13.51 -46.56 -33.56
CA SER A 113 -13.73 -47.74 -34.39
C SER A 113 -12.59 -48.01 -35.36
N LYS A 114 -11.64 -47.10 -35.46
CA LYS A 114 -10.48 -47.19 -36.34
C LYS A 114 -9.17 -47.13 -35.57
N THR A 115 -8.13 -47.60 -36.20
CA THR A 115 -6.74 -47.44 -35.72
C THR A 115 -6.13 -46.14 -36.23
N ASN A 116 -4.99 -45.75 -35.68
CA ASN A 116 -4.20 -44.57 -36.08
C ASN A 116 -3.72 -44.61 -37.56
N ILE A 117 -3.84 -45.75 -38.21
CA ILE A 117 -3.55 -45.95 -39.64
C ILE A 117 -4.82 -46.12 -40.49
N GLY A 118 -6.00 -45.85 -39.96
CA GLY A 118 -7.28 -45.87 -40.65
C GLY A 118 -7.89 -47.26 -40.89
N THR A 119 -7.31 -48.35 -40.38
CA THR A 119 -7.89 -49.68 -40.41
C THR A 119 -8.93 -49.90 -39.33
N ASP A 120 -9.78 -50.89 -39.47
CA ASP A 120 -10.78 -51.25 -38.47
C ASP A 120 -10.09 -51.69 -37.16
N LEU A 121 -10.54 -51.16 -36.04
CA LEU A 121 -10.03 -51.52 -34.74
C LEU A 121 -10.72 -52.80 -34.27
N ALA A 122 -9.95 -53.84 -33.97
CA ALA A 122 -10.49 -55.12 -33.60
C ALA A 122 -11.13 -55.13 -32.19
N ALA A 123 -10.46 -54.50 -31.22
CA ALA A 123 -10.93 -54.40 -29.84
C ALA A 123 -10.20 -53.31 -29.08
N LEU A 124 -10.87 -52.75 -28.07
CA LEU A 124 -10.30 -51.92 -27.03
C LEU A 124 -10.01 -52.78 -25.80
N THR A 125 -8.84 -52.60 -25.20
CA THR A 125 -8.53 -53.20 -23.90
C THR A 125 -9.07 -52.36 -22.75
N LYS A 126 -9.02 -51.02 -22.87
CA LYS A 126 -9.66 -50.09 -21.93
C LYS A 126 -9.84 -48.70 -22.53
N VAL A 127 -10.70 -47.92 -21.91
CA VAL A 127 -10.75 -46.47 -22.03
C VAL A 127 -10.53 -45.87 -20.62
N GLU A 128 -9.55 -44.99 -20.47
CA GLU A 128 -9.32 -44.26 -19.23
C GLU A 128 -9.85 -42.83 -19.36
N LEU A 129 -10.70 -42.47 -18.41
CA LEU A 129 -11.15 -41.10 -18.24
C LEU A 129 -10.30 -40.40 -17.18
N LYS A 130 -9.70 -39.29 -17.54
CA LYS A 130 -8.90 -38.47 -16.64
C LYS A 130 -9.60 -37.16 -16.34
N ARG A 131 -9.51 -36.72 -15.08
CA ARG A 131 -9.90 -35.40 -14.60
C ARG A 131 -8.62 -34.69 -14.08
N ASN A 132 -8.33 -33.51 -14.59
CA ASN A 132 -7.14 -32.74 -14.22
C ASN A 132 -5.84 -33.57 -14.28
N GLY A 133 -5.75 -34.48 -15.24
CA GLY A 133 -4.60 -35.37 -15.43
C GLY A 133 -4.66 -36.71 -14.68
N GLU A 134 -5.50 -36.84 -13.65
CA GLU A 134 -5.62 -38.05 -12.84
C GLU A 134 -6.75 -38.97 -13.36
N VAL A 135 -6.54 -40.30 -13.35
CA VAL A 135 -7.55 -41.30 -13.78
C VAL A 135 -8.66 -41.36 -12.76
N VAL A 136 -9.88 -40.99 -13.17
CA VAL A 136 -11.07 -41.06 -12.33
C VAL A 136 -11.94 -42.29 -12.65
N LYS A 137 -11.82 -42.84 -13.86
CA LYS A 137 -12.58 -44.03 -14.27
C LYS A 137 -11.81 -44.79 -15.35
N THR A 138 -11.85 -46.13 -15.24
CA THR A 138 -11.40 -47.04 -16.28
C THR A 138 -12.56 -47.91 -16.73
N PHE A 139 -12.83 -47.94 -18.03
CA PHE A 139 -13.78 -48.84 -18.67
C PHE A 139 -12.97 -49.97 -19.30
N VAL A 140 -13.19 -51.19 -18.82
CA VAL A 140 -12.47 -52.40 -19.26
C VAL A 140 -13.18 -53.01 -20.47
N SER A 141 -12.46 -53.28 -21.55
CA SER A 141 -12.94 -53.89 -22.79
C SER A 141 -14.27 -53.28 -23.31
N PRO A 142 -14.37 -51.94 -23.43
CA PRO A 142 -15.58 -51.35 -23.98
C PRO A 142 -15.67 -51.66 -25.47
N ALA A 143 -16.90 -51.73 -26.01
CA ALA A 143 -17.08 -52.00 -27.43
C ALA A 143 -16.54 -50.85 -28.32
N VAL A 144 -15.98 -51.21 -29.45
CA VAL A 144 -15.51 -50.25 -30.46
C VAL A 144 -16.70 -49.53 -31.10
N GLY A 145 -16.60 -48.23 -31.30
CA GLY A 145 -17.64 -47.43 -31.94
C GLY A 145 -18.86 -47.11 -31.06
N ASP A 146 -18.92 -47.60 -29.81
CA ASP A 146 -20.04 -47.31 -28.92
C ASP A 146 -20.00 -45.87 -28.39
N SER A 147 -21.19 -45.27 -28.32
CA SER A 147 -21.41 -44.01 -27.62
C SER A 147 -21.42 -44.26 -26.10
N MET A 148 -20.58 -43.55 -25.40
CA MET A 148 -20.39 -43.66 -23.95
C MET A 148 -21.01 -42.47 -23.23
N ASN A 149 -21.53 -42.76 -22.02
CA ASN A 149 -22.04 -41.76 -21.09
C ASN A 149 -21.56 -42.11 -19.68
N TYR A 150 -21.02 -41.15 -18.96
CA TYR A 150 -20.56 -41.32 -17.58
C TYR A 150 -20.82 -40.05 -16.77
N THR A 151 -21.33 -40.21 -15.56
CA THR A 151 -21.44 -39.12 -14.60
C THR A 151 -20.30 -39.19 -13.61
N ASP A 152 -19.45 -38.12 -13.61
CA ASP A 152 -18.43 -37.94 -12.61
C ASP A 152 -18.92 -37.00 -11.50
N ASN A 153 -18.68 -37.40 -10.25
CA ASN A 153 -18.94 -36.55 -9.08
C ASN A 153 -17.62 -35.91 -8.63
N VAL A 154 -17.47 -34.60 -8.85
CA VAL A 154 -16.26 -33.89 -8.52
C VAL A 154 -16.18 -33.54 -7.03
N PRO A 155 -14.97 -33.46 -6.44
CA PRO A 155 -14.79 -33.31 -4.99
C PRO A 155 -15.19 -31.94 -4.44
N ALA A 156 -15.24 -30.92 -5.28
CA ALA A 156 -15.58 -29.54 -4.90
C ALA A 156 -16.11 -28.77 -6.11
N PRO A 157 -16.81 -27.64 -5.92
CA PRO A 157 -17.15 -26.75 -7.02
C PRO A 157 -15.89 -26.23 -7.72
N GLY A 158 -15.95 -26.10 -9.05
CA GLY A 158 -14.80 -25.61 -9.82
C GLY A 158 -14.87 -25.88 -11.32
N PHE A 159 -13.81 -25.49 -12.03
CA PHE A 159 -13.57 -25.90 -13.42
C PHE A 159 -12.73 -27.17 -13.44
N TYR A 160 -13.07 -28.07 -14.36
CA TYR A 160 -12.37 -29.34 -14.50
C TYR A 160 -12.00 -29.59 -15.96
N GLU A 161 -10.80 -30.15 -16.16
CA GLU A 161 -10.34 -30.60 -17.46
C GLU A 161 -10.49 -32.12 -17.56
N TYR A 162 -11.09 -32.60 -18.65
CA TYR A 162 -11.25 -34.01 -18.91
C TYR A 162 -10.56 -34.45 -20.16
N GLN A 163 -10.06 -35.70 -20.14
CA GLN A 163 -9.50 -36.40 -21.28
C GLN A 163 -9.98 -37.84 -21.26
N ALA A 164 -10.26 -38.38 -22.42
CA ALA A 164 -10.56 -39.81 -22.60
C ALA A 164 -9.47 -40.44 -23.47
N LEU A 165 -8.83 -41.49 -22.97
CA LEU A 165 -7.73 -42.17 -23.65
C LEU A 165 -8.12 -43.62 -23.96
N ALA A 166 -8.10 -43.99 -25.22
CA ALA A 166 -8.40 -45.34 -25.68
C ALA A 166 -7.12 -46.18 -25.79
N TYR A 167 -7.21 -47.46 -25.40
CA TYR A 167 -6.13 -48.44 -25.41
C TYR A 167 -6.54 -49.68 -26.14
N SER A 168 -5.64 -50.26 -26.91
CA SER A 168 -5.72 -51.62 -27.47
C SER A 168 -4.51 -52.45 -27.02
N GLU A 169 -4.36 -53.68 -27.50
CA GLU A 169 -3.15 -54.49 -27.29
C GLU A 169 -1.88 -53.80 -27.82
N GLY A 170 -2.03 -52.98 -28.88
CA GLY A 170 -0.94 -52.20 -29.45
C GLY A 170 -0.49 -51.02 -28.58
N GLY A 171 -1.26 -50.60 -27.59
CA GLY A 171 -0.98 -49.49 -26.72
C GLY A 171 -2.07 -48.41 -26.70
N VAL A 172 -1.73 -47.23 -26.17
CA VAL A 172 -2.60 -46.06 -26.10
C VAL A 172 -2.63 -45.28 -27.44
N ALA A 173 -3.74 -44.66 -27.75
CA ALA A 173 -3.88 -43.73 -28.88
C ALA A 173 -2.73 -42.70 -28.93
N VAL A 174 -2.11 -42.58 -30.07
CA VAL A 174 -0.97 -41.64 -30.27
C VAL A 174 -1.44 -40.20 -30.51
N GLY A 175 -0.58 -39.24 -30.20
CA GLY A 175 -0.86 -37.83 -30.37
C GLY A 175 -1.32 -37.13 -29.09
N LYS A 176 -1.65 -35.84 -29.18
CA LYS A 176 -2.14 -35.07 -28.03
C LYS A 176 -3.62 -35.36 -27.80
N PRO A 177 -4.04 -35.89 -26.63
CA PRO A 177 -5.45 -36.15 -26.34
C PRO A 177 -6.28 -34.86 -26.42
N THR A 178 -7.50 -34.99 -26.89
CA THR A 178 -8.50 -33.93 -26.78
C THR A 178 -8.76 -33.65 -25.32
N THR A 179 -8.59 -32.42 -24.91
CA THR A 179 -8.89 -31.92 -23.56
C THR A 179 -10.14 -31.06 -23.64
N VAL A 180 -11.14 -31.37 -22.84
CA VAL A 180 -12.34 -30.56 -22.70
C VAL A 180 -12.36 -29.93 -21.30
N ARG A 181 -12.58 -28.61 -21.24
CA ARG A 181 -12.76 -27.88 -19.99
C ARG A 181 -14.28 -27.71 -19.77
N THR A 182 -14.74 -28.00 -18.56
CA THR A 182 -16.14 -27.79 -18.19
C THR A 182 -16.44 -26.29 -18.04
N ALA A 183 -17.71 -25.91 -18.14
CA ALA A 183 -18.23 -24.75 -17.43
C ALA A 183 -18.07 -24.98 -15.91
N TRP A 184 -18.43 -23.98 -15.09
CA TRP A 184 -18.38 -24.15 -13.63
C TRP A 184 -19.28 -25.31 -13.18
N VAL A 185 -18.75 -26.18 -12.33
CA VAL A 185 -19.44 -27.32 -11.72
C VAL A 185 -19.75 -26.99 -10.28
N GLY A 186 -20.95 -27.30 -9.81
CA GLY A 186 -21.35 -27.10 -8.43
C GLY A 186 -21.94 -25.72 -8.13
N ASP A 187 -22.13 -25.42 -6.86
CA ASP A 187 -22.66 -24.14 -6.39
C ASP A 187 -21.65 -23.02 -6.66
N ASN A 188 -22.09 -21.99 -7.37
CA ASN A 188 -21.31 -20.77 -7.66
C ASN A 188 -21.74 -19.58 -6.80
N THR A 189 -22.41 -19.83 -5.66
CA THR A 189 -22.77 -18.77 -4.71
C THR A 189 -21.52 -18.04 -4.25
N GLN A 190 -21.52 -16.73 -4.45
CA GLN A 190 -20.40 -15.87 -4.12
C GLN A 190 -20.54 -15.30 -2.71
N THR A 191 -19.41 -14.95 -2.10
CA THR A 191 -19.35 -14.28 -0.80
C THR A 191 -19.28 -12.78 -0.96
N LEU A 192 -19.78 -12.04 0.01
CA LEU A 192 -19.64 -10.59 0.08
C LEU A 192 -18.46 -10.20 1.01
N PRO A 193 -17.71 -9.13 0.72
CA PRO A 193 -17.84 -8.27 -0.45
C PRO A 193 -17.43 -8.97 -1.74
N TYR A 194 -18.14 -8.67 -2.83
CA TYR A 194 -17.89 -9.22 -4.16
C TYR A 194 -17.41 -8.11 -5.10
N GLU A 195 -16.39 -8.38 -5.90
CA GLU A 195 -15.88 -7.45 -6.91
C GLU A 195 -15.56 -8.19 -8.20
N PHE A 196 -16.03 -7.65 -9.34
CA PHE A 196 -15.72 -8.15 -10.67
C PHE A 196 -15.34 -7.02 -11.62
N LYS A 197 -14.11 -7.06 -12.12
CA LYS A 197 -13.53 -6.03 -13.03
C LYS A 197 -13.58 -6.41 -14.50
N PHE A 198 -14.24 -7.49 -14.86
CA PHE A 198 -14.32 -8.00 -16.24
C PHE A 198 -12.95 -8.23 -16.90
N ASN A 199 -11.94 -8.58 -16.12
CA ASN A 199 -10.59 -8.92 -16.58
C ASN A 199 -10.33 -10.44 -16.54
N ASP A 200 -11.28 -11.22 -16.07
CA ASP A 200 -11.21 -12.66 -15.93
C ASP A 200 -12.40 -13.33 -16.67
N PRO A 201 -12.15 -13.96 -17.82
CA PRO A 201 -13.20 -14.65 -18.57
C PRO A 201 -13.82 -15.86 -17.83
N ASP A 202 -13.09 -16.42 -16.85
CA ASP A 202 -13.62 -17.53 -16.06
C ASP A 202 -14.69 -17.05 -15.09
N GLN A 203 -14.52 -15.86 -14.49
CA GLN A 203 -15.55 -15.25 -13.66
C GLN A 203 -16.77 -14.79 -14.48
N TRP A 204 -16.60 -14.43 -15.75
CA TRP A 204 -17.74 -14.17 -16.63
C TRP A 204 -18.68 -15.38 -16.75
N ALA A 205 -18.15 -16.60 -16.71
CA ALA A 205 -18.95 -17.81 -16.75
C ALA A 205 -19.94 -17.98 -15.57
N PHE A 206 -19.80 -17.18 -14.51
CA PHE A 206 -20.73 -17.15 -13.37
C PHE A 206 -21.96 -16.27 -13.65
N TYR A 207 -21.88 -15.40 -14.64
CA TYR A 207 -22.97 -14.54 -15.04
C TYR A 207 -23.94 -15.27 -15.94
N SER A 208 -25.22 -14.96 -15.80
CA SER A 208 -26.26 -15.45 -16.69
C SER A 208 -26.73 -14.32 -17.60
N VAL A 209 -27.01 -14.65 -18.84
CA VAL A 209 -27.56 -13.73 -19.83
C VAL A 209 -28.91 -14.25 -20.28
N VAL A 210 -29.94 -13.39 -20.25
CA VAL A 210 -31.30 -13.75 -20.72
C VAL A 210 -31.75 -12.71 -21.72
N ASP A 211 -31.96 -13.17 -22.96
CA ASP A 211 -32.64 -12.46 -24.04
C ASP A 211 -34.16 -12.69 -23.85
N ALA A 212 -34.84 -11.79 -23.14
CA ALA A 212 -36.22 -11.97 -22.76
C ALA A 212 -37.23 -11.63 -23.89
N ASN A 213 -36.84 -10.80 -24.85
CA ASN A 213 -37.65 -10.50 -26.06
C ASN A 213 -37.38 -11.47 -27.22
N LYS A 214 -36.34 -12.32 -27.10
CA LYS A 214 -35.97 -13.36 -28.07
C LYS A 214 -35.65 -12.83 -29.46
N ASP A 215 -34.99 -11.70 -29.51
CA ASP A 215 -34.57 -11.07 -30.76
C ASP A 215 -33.18 -11.54 -31.27
N GLY A 216 -32.50 -12.37 -30.48
CA GLY A 216 -31.21 -12.95 -30.80
C GLY A 216 -30.02 -12.00 -30.49
N HIS A 217 -30.26 -10.88 -29.83
CA HIS A 217 -29.25 -9.93 -29.36
C HIS A 217 -29.29 -9.88 -27.85
N SER A 218 -28.14 -9.88 -27.20
CA SER A 218 -28.05 -9.76 -25.75
C SER A 218 -26.60 -9.50 -25.30
N TRP A 219 -26.40 -9.48 -24.01
CA TRP A 219 -25.12 -9.23 -23.36
C TRP A 219 -24.05 -10.23 -23.77
N THR A 220 -22.85 -9.72 -24.04
CA THR A 220 -21.65 -10.48 -24.35
C THR A 220 -20.47 -10.00 -23.54
N TYR A 221 -19.48 -10.88 -23.35
CA TYR A 221 -18.21 -10.53 -22.73
C TYR A 221 -17.25 -9.96 -23.78
N SER A 222 -16.58 -8.87 -23.42
CA SER A 222 -15.48 -8.30 -24.21
C SER A 222 -14.23 -8.23 -23.37
N ASN A 223 -13.15 -8.91 -23.79
CA ASN A 223 -11.84 -8.86 -23.11
C ASN A 223 -11.16 -7.49 -23.20
N GLY A 224 -11.79 -6.52 -23.83
CA GLY A 224 -11.18 -5.23 -24.11
C GLY A 224 -10.27 -5.25 -25.35
N THR A 225 -9.88 -4.08 -25.76
CA THR A 225 -8.86 -3.82 -26.78
C THR A 225 -7.66 -3.17 -26.10
N SER A 226 -6.59 -2.88 -26.87
CA SER A 226 -5.41 -2.16 -26.36
C SER A 226 -5.71 -0.85 -25.63
N TYR A 227 -6.95 -0.36 -25.66
CA TYR A 227 -7.38 0.92 -25.10
C TYR A 227 -8.53 0.82 -24.09
N SER A 228 -9.08 -0.37 -23.80
CA SER A 228 -10.16 -0.55 -22.83
C SER A 228 -9.98 -1.86 -22.04
N SER A 229 -10.21 -1.79 -20.74
CA SER A 229 -10.35 -2.98 -19.88
C SER A 229 -11.57 -3.81 -20.31
N GLY A 230 -11.64 -5.07 -19.93
CA GLY A 230 -12.79 -5.94 -20.19
C GLY A 230 -14.10 -5.34 -19.68
N CYS A 231 -15.20 -5.72 -20.31
CA CYS A 231 -16.55 -5.26 -19.95
C CYS A 231 -17.62 -6.26 -20.42
N ALA A 232 -18.81 -6.17 -19.84
CA ALA A 232 -20.01 -6.68 -20.48
C ALA A 232 -20.51 -5.65 -21.48
N VAL A 233 -20.96 -6.08 -22.64
CA VAL A 233 -21.51 -5.21 -23.68
C VAL A 233 -22.80 -5.79 -24.26
N ASN A 234 -23.82 -4.95 -24.36
CA ASN A 234 -24.99 -5.21 -25.18
C ASN A 234 -24.93 -4.29 -26.41
N ASP A 235 -24.87 -4.90 -27.60
CA ASP A 235 -24.60 -4.20 -28.87
C ASP A 235 -25.89 -4.05 -29.68
N HIS A 236 -26.54 -2.91 -29.57
CA HIS A 236 -27.79 -2.59 -30.28
C HIS A 236 -27.59 -2.28 -31.77
N SER A 237 -26.35 -2.19 -32.25
CA SER A 237 -26.07 -1.84 -33.66
C SER A 237 -26.53 -2.89 -34.68
N LYS A 238 -26.87 -4.08 -34.20
CA LYS A 238 -27.37 -5.21 -35.01
C LYS A 238 -28.88 -5.41 -34.91
N MET A 239 -29.54 -4.63 -34.06
CA MET A 239 -30.98 -4.72 -33.86
C MET A 239 -31.76 -3.97 -34.95
N THR A 240 -33.03 -4.32 -35.09
CA THR A 240 -33.93 -3.57 -35.95
C THR A 240 -34.10 -2.15 -35.41
N GLU A 241 -34.04 -1.16 -36.28
CA GLU A 241 -34.24 0.26 -35.92
C GLU A 241 -35.56 0.47 -35.14
N TYR A 242 -35.46 1.22 -34.03
CA TYR A 242 -36.54 1.48 -33.07
C TYR A 242 -37.10 0.25 -32.34
N SER A 243 -36.47 -0.94 -32.44
CA SER A 243 -36.81 -2.04 -31.55
C SER A 243 -36.28 -1.78 -30.14
N SER A 244 -36.97 -2.31 -29.14
CA SER A 244 -36.56 -2.21 -27.74
C SER A 244 -35.86 -3.45 -27.27
N CYS A 245 -34.75 -3.29 -26.51
CA CYS A 245 -34.16 -4.38 -25.75
C CYS A 245 -35.06 -4.83 -24.60
N ASN A 246 -34.88 -6.05 -24.18
CA ASN A 246 -35.32 -6.56 -22.89
C ASN A 246 -34.37 -7.68 -22.46
N ASP A 247 -33.14 -7.29 -22.16
CA ASP A 247 -32.04 -8.21 -21.94
C ASP A 247 -31.50 -8.10 -20.54
N TYR A 248 -31.32 -9.22 -19.91
CA TYR A 248 -30.81 -9.26 -18.55
C TYR A 248 -29.36 -9.77 -18.50
N LEU A 249 -28.49 -9.01 -17.85
CA LEU A 249 -27.20 -9.51 -17.31
C LEU A 249 -27.39 -9.76 -15.83
N ILE A 250 -27.17 -10.98 -15.40
CA ILE A 250 -27.46 -11.44 -14.04
C ILE A 250 -26.17 -11.92 -13.40
N THR A 251 -25.86 -11.39 -12.21
CA THR A 251 -24.69 -11.80 -11.42
C THR A 251 -24.79 -13.27 -10.97
N PRO A 252 -23.70 -13.88 -10.50
CA PRO A 252 -23.83 -15.10 -9.70
C PRO A 252 -24.74 -14.89 -8.46
N PRO A 253 -25.23 -15.96 -7.84
CA PRO A 253 -26.04 -15.86 -6.63
C PRO A 253 -25.24 -15.47 -5.40
N PHE A 254 -25.95 -14.85 -4.44
CA PHE A 254 -25.45 -14.49 -3.12
C PHE A 254 -26.42 -14.97 -2.05
N ASP A 255 -25.90 -15.41 -0.90
CA ASP A 255 -26.71 -15.65 0.29
C ASP A 255 -26.94 -14.32 1.02
N ILE A 256 -28.13 -13.77 0.82
CA ILE A 256 -28.51 -12.44 1.32
C ILE A 256 -29.21 -12.57 2.67
N LYS A 257 -28.91 -11.62 3.57
CA LYS A 257 -29.63 -11.38 4.83
C LYS A 257 -30.37 -10.05 4.73
N PRO A 258 -31.44 -9.84 5.52
CA PRO A 258 -32.04 -8.51 5.61
C PRO A 258 -31.02 -7.45 6.01
N GLY A 259 -31.07 -6.30 5.35
CA GLY A 259 -30.11 -5.21 5.62
C GLY A 259 -29.90 -4.31 4.40
N TYR A 260 -28.89 -3.48 4.49
CA TYR A 260 -28.54 -2.55 3.41
C TYR A 260 -27.33 -3.09 2.66
N TYR A 261 -27.35 -2.90 1.34
CA TYR A 261 -26.29 -3.33 0.44
C TYR A 261 -25.89 -2.16 -0.44
N ARG A 262 -24.58 -1.91 -0.52
CA ARG A 262 -23.99 -0.95 -1.45
C ARG A 262 -23.65 -1.67 -2.74
N PHE A 263 -24.18 -1.15 -3.83
CA PHE A 263 -23.98 -1.65 -5.17
C PHE A 263 -23.26 -0.59 -5.99
N ILE A 264 -22.06 -0.89 -6.45
CA ILE A 264 -21.20 0.03 -7.20
C ILE A 264 -20.94 -0.59 -8.56
N TYR A 265 -21.05 0.19 -9.62
CA TYR A 265 -20.76 -0.25 -10.98
C TYR A 265 -20.40 0.95 -11.87
N SER A 266 -19.72 0.67 -12.98
CA SER A 266 -19.40 1.67 -13.98
C SER A 266 -20.11 1.31 -15.29
N TYR A 267 -20.72 2.30 -15.93
CA TYR A 267 -21.42 2.11 -17.19
C TYR A 267 -21.03 3.19 -18.23
N ASN A 268 -21.19 2.85 -19.50
CA ASN A 268 -21.02 3.74 -20.64
C ASN A 268 -21.99 3.34 -21.74
N GLY A 269 -22.51 4.31 -22.53
CA GLY A 269 -23.42 4.00 -23.60
C GLY A 269 -24.39 5.12 -23.90
N LYS A 270 -23.91 6.21 -24.55
CA LYS A 270 -24.79 7.34 -24.90
C LYS A 270 -26.04 6.89 -25.65
N GLY A 271 -27.20 7.29 -25.15
CA GLY A 271 -28.51 6.94 -25.69
C GLY A 271 -29.07 5.61 -25.22
N ALA A 272 -28.34 4.86 -24.39
CA ALA A 272 -28.85 3.63 -23.78
C ALA A 272 -29.62 3.90 -22.49
N SER A 273 -30.41 2.92 -22.07
CA SER A 273 -31.27 2.94 -20.88
C SER A 273 -31.24 1.59 -20.19
N PHE A 274 -31.08 1.57 -18.89
CA PHE A 274 -31.08 0.31 -18.15
C PHE A 274 -31.60 0.46 -16.72
N LYS A 275 -32.01 -0.66 -16.14
CA LYS A 275 -32.43 -0.77 -14.74
C LYS A 275 -31.53 -1.71 -13.99
N VAL A 276 -31.38 -1.45 -12.71
CA VAL A 276 -30.68 -2.35 -11.78
C VAL A 276 -31.68 -2.84 -10.74
N GLY A 277 -31.63 -4.11 -10.44
CA GLY A 277 -32.55 -4.72 -9.50
C GLY A 277 -32.06 -6.05 -8.96
N THR A 278 -32.91 -6.71 -8.18
CA THR A 278 -32.69 -8.08 -7.68
C THR A 278 -33.63 -9.04 -8.37
N VAL A 279 -33.18 -10.30 -8.53
CA VAL A 279 -34.02 -11.43 -9.02
C VAL A 279 -33.82 -12.66 -8.14
N LYS A 280 -34.84 -13.52 -8.07
CA LYS A 280 -34.79 -14.78 -7.33
C LYS A 280 -34.40 -15.99 -8.20
N SER A 281 -34.45 -15.81 -9.52
CA SER A 281 -34.11 -16.86 -10.51
C SER A 281 -33.32 -16.24 -11.65
N ALA A 282 -32.22 -16.87 -12.01
CA ALA A 282 -31.43 -16.45 -13.18
C ALA A 282 -32.06 -16.95 -14.50
N SER A 283 -32.90 -18.00 -14.49
CA SER A 283 -33.53 -18.52 -15.71
C SER A 283 -34.83 -17.79 -16.09
N ASP A 284 -35.48 -17.14 -15.12
CA ASP A 284 -36.67 -16.32 -15.33
C ASP A 284 -36.57 -15.02 -14.51
N PRO A 285 -35.72 -14.09 -14.93
CA PRO A 285 -35.51 -12.87 -14.19
C PRO A 285 -36.75 -11.97 -14.16
N ALA A 286 -37.52 -11.92 -15.25
CA ALA A 286 -38.68 -11.06 -15.38
C ALA A 286 -39.77 -11.34 -14.33
N ALA A 287 -39.96 -12.57 -13.94
CA ALA A 287 -40.99 -12.99 -12.95
C ALA A 287 -40.72 -12.46 -11.53
N SER A 288 -39.46 -12.10 -11.21
CA SER A 288 -39.07 -11.70 -9.85
C SER A 288 -38.23 -10.39 -9.78
N PHE A 289 -38.07 -9.69 -10.89
CA PHE A 289 -37.25 -8.48 -10.93
C PHE A 289 -37.83 -7.37 -10.05
N LYS A 290 -37.07 -6.97 -9.05
CA LYS A 290 -37.38 -5.83 -8.17
C LYS A 290 -36.35 -4.73 -8.44
N GLN A 291 -36.74 -3.73 -9.21
CA GLN A 291 -35.93 -2.57 -9.55
C GLN A 291 -35.63 -1.73 -8.30
N PHE A 292 -34.39 -1.24 -8.18
CA PHE A 292 -34.00 -0.22 -7.20
C PHE A 292 -33.24 0.97 -7.82
N ARG A 293 -32.80 0.86 -9.07
CA ARG A 293 -32.19 1.94 -9.83
C ARG A 293 -32.69 1.93 -11.26
N ASP A 294 -32.93 3.14 -11.80
CA ASP A 294 -33.30 3.36 -13.20
C ASP A 294 -32.40 4.43 -13.81
N VAL A 295 -31.78 4.11 -14.93
CA VAL A 295 -31.02 5.04 -15.77
C VAL A 295 -31.74 5.12 -17.10
N ASP A 296 -32.69 6.04 -17.21
CA ASP A 296 -33.62 6.13 -18.34
C ASP A 296 -32.98 6.68 -19.62
N TYR A 297 -31.87 7.38 -19.53
CA TYR A 297 -31.12 7.87 -20.69
C TYR A 297 -29.69 8.30 -20.32
N ILE A 298 -28.69 7.67 -20.93
CA ILE A 298 -27.28 8.03 -20.77
C ILE A 298 -26.95 9.18 -21.73
N LYS A 299 -26.61 10.37 -21.19
CA LYS A 299 -26.40 11.60 -21.98
C LYS A 299 -25.00 11.71 -22.57
N ASP A 300 -24.00 11.27 -21.83
CA ASP A 300 -22.60 11.55 -22.10
C ASP A 300 -21.83 10.32 -22.61
N TYR A 301 -20.73 10.58 -23.31
CA TYR A 301 -19.75 9.54 -23.62
C TYR A 301 -18.78 9.36 -22.45
N GLY A 302 -18.26 8.16 -22.30
CA GLY A 302 -17.31 7.79 -21.26
C GLY A 302 -17.96 6.98 -20.13
N TYR A 303 -17.12 6.37 -19.30
CA TYR A 303 -17.61 5.61 -18.16
C TYR A 303 -18.02 6.52 -17.02
N THR A 304 -19.21 6.28 -16.51
CA THR A 304 -19.75 6.90 -15.30
C THR A 304 -19.81 5.83 -14.20
N ALA A 305 -19.25 6.13 -13.04
CA ALA A 305 -19.44 5.31 -11.85
C ALA A 305 -20.78 5.69 -11.19
N ASP A 306 -21.56 4.71 -10.80
CA ASP A 306 -22.79 4.88 -10.02
C ASP A 306 -22.72 4.04 -8.75
N THR A 307 -23.29 4.59 -7.68
CA THR A 307 -23.38 3.92 -6.39
C THR A 307 -24.80 4.04 -5.88
N CYS A 308 -25.42 2.93 -5.56
CA CYS A 308 -26.72 2.91 -4.91
C CYS A 308 -26.71 2.02 -3.67
N ILE A 309 -27.48 2.44 -2.67
CA ILE A 309 -27.71 1.64 -1.46
C ILE A 309 -29.15 1.15 -1.52
N VAL A 310 -29.32 -0.15 -1.41
CA VAL A 310 -30.63 -0.82 -1.45
C VAL A 310 -30.89 -1.53 -0.13
N LYS A 311 -32.10 -1.35 0.42
CA LYS A 311 -32.59 -2.17 1.54
C LYS A 311 -33.19 -3.47 0.99
N ILE A 312 -32.69 -4.59 1.44
CA ILE A 312 -33.23 -5.92 1.16
C ILE A 312 -33.86 -6.44 2.45
N GLU A 313 -35.11 -6.81 2.38
CA GLU A 313 -35.90 -7.22 3.57
C GLU A 313 -36.01 -8.76 3.70
N GLU A 314 -35.72 -9.48 2.63
CA GLU A 314 -35.85 -10.92 2.57
C GLU A 314 -34.47 -11.60 2.65
N SER A 315 -34.40 -12.74 3.32
CA SER A 315 -33.20 -13.58 3.35
C SER A 315 -33.28 -14.68 2.28
N GLY A 316 -32.11 -15.19 1.89
CA GLY A 316 -32.00 -16.34 1.00
C GLY A 316 -31.12 -16.10 -0.21
N LYS A 317 -31.09 -17.05 -1.12
CA LYS A 317 -30.33 -16.95 -2.37
C LYS A 317 -30.96 -15.91 -3.29
N MET A 318 -30.15 -14.93 -3.72
CA MET A 318 -30.60 -13.81 -4.55
C MET A 318 -29.50 -13.44 -5.55
N TYR A 319 -29.91 -12.89 -6.68
CA TYR A 319 -29.03 -12.39 -7.73
C TYR A 319 -29.28 -10.90 -7.92
N PHE A 320 -28.28 -10.16 -8.37
CA PHE A 320 -28.45 -8.81 -8.89
C PHE A 320 -28.52 -8.86 -10.41
N ALA A 321 -29.29 -7.97 -11.01
CA ALA A 321 -29.51 -7.98 -12.45
C ALA A 321 -29.52 -6.56 -13.03
N PHE A 322 -28.93 -6.43 -14.22
CA PHE A 322 -29.04 -5.27 -15.09
C PHE A 322 -30.00 -5.63 -16.23
N GLN A 323 -31.10 -4.93 -16.32
CA GLN A 323 -32.03 -5.02 -17.43
C GLN A 323 -31.77 -3.89 -18.42
N ASP A 324 -31.28 -4.23 -19.59
CA ASP A 324 -31.22 -3.29 -20.71
C ASP A 324 -32.62 -3.19 -21.34
N TYR A 325 -33.15 -1.97 -21.43
CA TYR A 325 -34.40 -1.67 -22.09
C TYR A 325 -34.27 -0.53 -23.13
N SER A 326 -33.04 -0.34 -23.62
CA SER A 326 -32.72 0.65 -24.63
C SER A 326 -33.55 0.50 -25.89
N ILE A 327 -33.74 1.58 -26.60
CA ILE A 327 -34.34 1.59 -27.94
C ILE A 327 -33.21 1.73 -28.95
N ALA A 328 -33.13 0.82 -29.91
CA ALA A 328 -32.13 0.84 -30.97
C ALA A 328 -32.31 2.11 -31.82
N SER A 329 -31.25 2.89 -32.00
CA SER A 329 -31.31 4.13 -32.75
C SER A 329 -31.14 3.91 -34.27
N SER A 330 -31.63 4.85 -35.06
CA SER A 330 -31.46 4.87 -36.51
C SER A 330 -30.00 4.97 -36.96
N SER A 331 -29.11 5.46 -36.12
CA SER A 331 -27.67 5.56 -36.38
C SER A 331 -26.91 4.30 -36.06
N GLY A 332 -27.54 3.27 -35.48
CA GLY A 332 -26.96 1.96 -35.25
C GLY A 332 -25.76 1.90 -34.31
N THR A 333 -25.54 2.94 -33.48
CA THR A 333 -24.31 3.10 -32.72
C THR A 333 -24.46 2.90 -31.21
N ASN A 334 -25.65 2.61 -30.73
CA ASN A 334 -25.86 2.45 -29.30
C ASN A 334 -25.34 1.12 -28.81
N LYS A 335 -24.47 1.19 -27.84
CA LYS A 335 -24.01 0.02 -27.08
C LYS A 335 -24.06 0.38 -25.61
N LEU A 336 -24.50 -0.55 -24.79
CA LEU A 336 -24.42 -0.42 -23.35
C LEU A 336 -23.24 -1.27 -22.83
N TYR A 337 -22.37 -0.63 -22.07
CA TYR A 337 -21.22 -1.25 -21.46
C TYR A 337 -21.36 -1.20 -19.94
N LEU A 338 -21.01 -2.30 -19.26
CA LEU A 338 -20.92 -2.37 -17.81
C LEU A 338 -19.57 -2.94 -17.38
N LYS A 339 -19.02 -2.41 -16.32
CA LYS A 339 -17.79 -2.89 -15.69
C LYS A 339 -17.71 -2.53 -14.20
N ASP A 340 -16.67 -3.01 -13.55
CA ASP A 340 -16.30 -2.67 -12.16
C ASP A 340 -17.47 -2.90 -11.17
N ILE A 341 -18.15 -4.05 -11.28
CA ILE A 341 -19.25 -4.37 -10.37
C ILE A 341 -18.70 -4.73 -9.00
N LYS A 342 -19.13 -4.00 -7.96
CA LYS A 342 -18.85 -4.32 -6.56
C LYS A 342 -20.17 -4.34 -5.78
N ILE A 343 -20.30 -5.37 -4.93
CA ILE A 343 -21.46 -5.56 -4.06
C ILE A 343 -20.95 -5.80 -2.64
N GLU A 344 -21.43 -5.04 -1.68
CA GLU A 344 -21.05 -5.21 -0.28
C GLU A 344 -22.21 -4.99 0.66
N TYR A 345 -22.24 -5.74 1.75
CA TYR A 345 -23.14 -5.45 2.86
C TYR A 345 -22.71 -4.14 3.50
N THR A 346 -23.66 -3.24 3.73
CA THR A 346 -23.43 -1.92 4.31
C THR A 346 -24.09 -1.86 5.68
N PRO A 347 -23.32 -1.97 6.77
CA PRO A 347 -23.88 -1.81 8.10
C PRO A 347 -24.41 -0.39 8.26
N VAL A 348 -25.52 -0.24 9.01
CA VAL A 348 -26.06 1.07 9.35
C VAL A 348 -25.26 1.61 10.53
N VAL A 349 -24.25 2.44 10.24
CA VAL A 349 -23.33 2.98 11.22
C VAL A 349 -23.53 4.50 11.41
N PRO A 350 -23.07 5.09 12.50
CA PRO A 350 -23.17 6.54 12.72
C PRO A 350 -22.40 7.34 11.64
N GLU A 351 -22.83 8.54 11.35
CA GLU A 351 -21.97 9.57 10.78
C GLU A 351 -20.91 10.01 11.79
N VAL A 352 -19.95 10.84 11.36
CA VAL A 352 -18.87 11.34 12.21
C VAL A 352 -19.39 12.32 13.27
N ALA A 353 -18.64 12.49 14.36
CA ALA A 353 -18.85 13.56 15.32
C ALA A 353 -18.73 14.93 14.63
N GLU A 354 -19.52 15.90 15.06
CA GLU A 354 -19.52 17.26 14.53
C GLU A 354 -18.93 18.26 15.54
N GLY A 355 -18.33 19.34 15.05
CA GLY A 355 -17.87 20.45 15.88
C GLY A 355 -16.84 20.06 16.94
N LEU A 356 -15.97 19.08 16.65
CA LEU A 356 -14.91 18.68 17.58
C LEU A 356 -14.00 19.86 17.88
N THR A 357 -13.87 20.18 19.16
CA THR A 357 -12.94 21.16 19.72
C THR A 357 -12.10 20.55 20.83
N GLY A 358 -10.93 21.12 21.05
CA GLY A 358 -10.01 20.71 22.11
C GLY A 358 -9.36 21.90 22.78
N THR A 359 -9.24 21.85 24.09
CA THR A 359 -8.58 22.90 24.89
C THR A 359 -7.61 22.27 25.88
N ALA A 360 -6.41 22.82 25.98
CA ALA A 360 -5.47 22.48 27.04
C ALA A 360 -5.92 23.09 28.39
N ALA A 361 -5.53 22.45 29.48
CA ALA A 361 -5.76 22.97 30.81
C ALA A 361 -5.03 24.31 31.01
N SER A 362 -5.73 25.32 31.53
CA SER A 362 -5.20 26.68 31.74
C SER A 362 -4.14 26.77 32.83
N ASP A 363 -4.11 25.80 33.76
CA ASP A 363 -3.12 25.69 34.82
C ASP A 363 -1.81 25.02 34.40
N GLN A 364 -1.63 24.78 33.08
CA GLN A 364 -0.51 24.06 32.51
C GLN A 364 -0.35 22.61 32.95
N SER A 365 -1.40 22.02 33.55
CA SER A 365 -1.40 20.57 33.81
C SER A 365 -1.37 19.78 32.50
N LEU A 366 -0.88 18.53 32.56
CA LEU A 366 -0.85 17.60 31.42
C LEU A 366 -2.23 17.02 31.14
N SER A 367 -3.16 17.92 30.78
CA SER A 367 -4.59 17.58 30.61
C SER A 367 -5.17 18.38 29.43
N ALA A 368 -6.07 17.71 28.69
CA ALA A 368 -6.77 18.31 27.54
C ALA A 368 -8.25 17.92 27.57
N THR A 369 -9.14 18.87 27.34
CA THR A 369 -10.58 18.63 27.28
C THR A 369 -11.09 18.74 25.86
N LEU A 370 -11.80 17.72 25.40
CA LEU A 370 -12.45 17.64 24.09
C LEU A 370 -13.95 17.84 24.25
N THR A 371 -14.57 18.48 23.28
CA THR A 371 -16.02 18.64 23.19
C THR A 371 -16.46 18.45 21.75
N TRP A 372 -17.53 17.70 21.54
CA TRP A 372 -18.10 17.41 20.22
C TRP A 372 -19.61 17.26 20.29
N VAL A 373 -20.27 17.35 19.13
CA VAL A 373 -21.70 17.04 18.99
C VAL A 373 -21.83 15.62 18.42
N ASN A 374 -22.60 14.79 19.09
CA ASN A 374 -22.89 13.44 18.60
C ASN A 374 -23.75 13.50 17.33
N PRO A 375 -23.46 12.69 16.30
CA PRO A 375 -24.22 12.67 15.06
C PRO A 375 -25.69 12.28 15.29
N THR A 376 -26.57 12.76 14.40
CA THR A 376 -28.01 12.42 14.40
C THR A 376 -28.37 11.53 13.22
N LYS A 377 -27.44 11.32 12.29
CA LYS A 377 -27.62 10.59 11.04
C LYS A 377 -26.73 9.35 11.00
N THR A 378 -27.12 8.42 10.17
CA THR A 378 -26.30 7.28 9.79
C THR A 378 -25.70 7.49 8.41
N ASN A 379 -24.76 6.61 8.01
CA ASN A 379 -24.18 6.54 6.66
C ASN A 379 -25.21 6.23 5.56
N ILE A 380 -26.45 5.90 5.92
CA ILE A 380 -27.55 5.65 4.98
C ILE A 380 -28.48 6.86 4.96
N GLU A 381 -28.60 7.51 3.83
CA GLU A 381 -29.48 8.69 3.67
C GLU A 381 -30.92 8.39 4.09
N GLY A 382 -31.51 9.27 4.86
CA GLY A 382 -32.89 9.15 5.37
C GLY A 382 -33.03 8.24 6.59
N ILE A 383 -31.98 7.59 7.09
CA ILE A 383 -32.01 6.79 8.30
C ILE A 383 -31.42 7.57 9.47
N ALA A 384 -32.26 7.85 10.45
CA ALA A 384 -31.85 8.51 11.69
C ALA A 384 -30.99 7.56 12.55
N LEU A 385 -30.04 8.14 13.27
CA LEU A 385 -29.26 7.39 14.26
C LEU A 385 -30.08 7.26 15.55
N GLU A 386 -30.42 6.05 15.92
CA GLU A 386 -31.23 5.75 17.12
C GLU A 386 -30.36 5.67 18.38
N THR A 387 -29.21 5.01 18.28
CA THR A 387 -28.34 4.71 19.43
C THR A 387 -26.88 4.91 19.11
N ILE A 388 -26.12 5.35 20.11
CA ILE A 388 -24.66 5.36 20.12
C ILE A 388 -24.21 4.48 21.27
N THR A 389 -23.36 3.52 20.99
CA THR A 389 -22.85 2.56 22.00
C THR A 389 -21.59 3.07 22.68
N LYS A 390 -20.72 3.75 21.91
CA LYS A 390 -19.51 4.36 22.45
C LYS A 390 -18.92 5.42 21.54
N ALA A 391 -18.10 6.29 22.12
CA ALA A 391 -17.17 7.16 21.44
C ALA A 391 -15.74 6.77 21.83
N VAL A 392 -14.86 6.54 20.86
CA VAL A 392 -13.44 6.23 21.09
C VAL A 392 -12.62 7.47 20.77
N ILE A 393 -11.80 7.86 21.72
CA ILE A 393 -10.95 9.04 21.61
C ILE A 393 -9.54 8.60 21.23
N LEU A 394 -9.05 9.14 20.12
CA LEU A 394 -7.70 8.91 19.63
C LEU A 394 -6.85 10.15 19.87
N ARG A 395 -5.63 9.96 20.35
CA ARG A 395 -4.58 10.99 20.45
C ARG A 395 -3.42 10.55 19.55
N ASN A 396 -3.05 11.37 18.59
CA ASN A 396 -2.04 11.05 17.58
C ASN A 396 -2.29 9.68 16.89
N GLY A 397 -3.58 9.31 16.72
CA GLY A 397 -3.98 8.02 16.11
C GLY A 397 -4.09 6.84 17.09
N GLU A 398 -3.65 6.98 18.34
CA GLU A 398 -3.69 5.93 19.35
C GLU A 398 -4.91 6.10 20.28
N ASN A 399 -5.59 5.01 20.62
CA ASN A 399 -6.71 5.02 21.54
C ASN A 399 -6.23 5.39 22.95
N VAL A 400 -6.77 6.48 23.51
CA VAL A 400 -6.46 6.98 24.86
C VAL A 400 -7.66 7.00 25.79
N GLY A 401 -8.86 6.72 25.26
CA GLY A 401 -10.06 6.66 26.11
C GLY A 401 -11.32 6.28 25.35
N GLU A 402 -12.33 5.87 26.10
CA GLU A 402 -13.66 5.57 25.61
C GLU A 402 -14.73 6.22 26.51
N VAL A 403 -15.79 6.71 25.88
CA VAL A 403 -17.01 7.15 26.55
C VAL A 403 -18.11 6.19 26.18
N THR A 404 -18.78 5.59 27.16
CA THR A 404 -19.85 4.60 26.95
C THR A 404 -21.19 5.01 27.55
N GLU A 405 -21.22 6.11 28.32
CA GLU A 405 -22.40 6.59 28.97
C GLU A 405 -22.75 8.02 28.52
N GLY A 406 -24.03 8.36 28.61
CA GLY A 406 -24.50 9.71 28.28
C GLY A 406 -24.50 10.07 26.79
N LEU A 407 -24.13 9.16 25.94
CA LEU A 407 -24.09 9.36 24.50
C LEU A 407 -25.50 9.25 23.91
N LYS A 408 -26.05 10.37 23.45
CA LYS A 408 -27.32 10.41 22.71
C LYS A 408 -27.13 11.20 21.41
N PRO A 409 -27.77 10.78 20.32
CA PRO A 409 -27.73 11.54 19.07
C PRO A 409 -28.11 13.02 19.26
N GLY A 410 -27.33 13.92 18.69
CA GLY A 410 -27.53 15.37 18.74
C GLY A 410 -27.09 16.06 20.04
N LEU A 411 -26.71 15.34 21.08
CA LEU A 411 -26.21 15.96 22.31
C LEU A 411 -24.72 16.25 22.25
N ILE A 412 -24.32 17.27 22.98
CA ILE A 412 -22.90 17.60 23.20
C ILE A 412 -22.32 16.61 24.20
N SER A 413 -21.18 16.06 23.87
CA SER A 413 -20.35 15.22 24.72
C SER A 413 -19.01 15.90 25.00
N THR A 414 -18.49 15.63 26.20
CA THR A 414 -17.22 16.19 26.69
C THR A 414 -16.40 15.08 27.33
N TRP A 415 -15.11 15.07 27.09
CA TRP A 415 -14.17 14.14 27.72
C TRP A 415 -12.83 14.81 27.97
N THR A 416 -12.17 14.45 29.07
CA THR A 416 -10.88 15.03 29.45
C THR A 416 -9.80 13.96 29.48
N ASP A 417 -8.73 14.21 28.71
CA ASP A 417 -7.51 13.40 28.72
C ASP A 417 -6.60 13.81 29.87
N ASN A 418 -6.47 12.93 30.85
CA ASN A 418 -5.55 13.05 31.99
C ASN A 418 -4.38 12.04 31.86
N THR A 419 -4.20 11.42 30.68
CA THR A 419 -3.20 10.38 30.46
C THR A 419 -1.92 10.91 29.78
N ILE A 420 -1.89 12.19 29.47
CA ILE A 420 -0.74 12.87 28.85
C ILE A 420 0.46 12.78 29.79
N LYS A 421 1.62 12.41 29.25
CA LYS A 421 2.86 12.20 30.03
C LYS A 421 3.90 13.28 29.79
N THR A 422 3.86 13.95 28.67
CA THR A 422 4.84 14.95 28.26
C THR A 422 4.15 16.18 27.72
N PRO A 423 4.67 17.39 27.97
CA PRO A 423 4.17 18.58 27.27
C PRO A 423 4.36 18.46 25.75
N GLY A 424 3.45 19.03 24.98
CA GLY A 424 3.57 19.00 23.53
C GLY A 424 2.28 19.32 22.80
N GLN A 425 2.37 19.22 21.46
CA GLN A 425 1.23 19.30 20.56
C GLN A 425 0.58 17.94 20.43
N TYR A 426 -0.76 17.91 20.41
CA TYR A 426 -1.52 16.67 20.30
C TYR A 426 -2.67 16.84 19.34
N THR A 427 -2.77 15.89 18.38
CA THR A 427 -3.93 15.80 17.50
C THR A 427 -4.91 14.79 18.08
N TYR A 428 -6.16 15.20 18.24
CA TYR A 428 -7.23 14.34 18.72
C TYR A 428 -8.26 14.10 17.62
N SER A 429 -8.84 12.91 17.63
CA SER A 429 -10.03 12.57 16.86
C SER A 429 -10.99 11.73 17.69
N VAL A 430 -12.28 11.74 17.30
CA VAL A 430 -13.34 11.02 18.00
C VAL A 430 -14.09 10.14 17.01
N GLU A 431 -14.02 8.82 17.21
CA GLU A 431 -14.77 7.82 16.46
C GLU A 431 -16.07 7.48 17.18
N ILE A 432 -17.20 7.54 16.50
CA ILE A 432 -18.52 7.22 17.04
C ILE A 432 -18.95 5.84 16.59
N TYR A 433 -19.49 5.04 17.50
CA TYR A 433 -19.93 3.66 17.28
C TYR A 433 -21.39 3.45 17.68
N ASN A 434 -22.06 2.60 16.95
CA ASN A 434 -23.29 1.92 17.40
C ASN A 434 -23.06 0.39 17.44
N GLU A 435 -24.12 -0.40 17.56
CA GLU A 435 -24.06 -1.87 17.57
C GLU A 435 -23.53 -2.48 16.27
N ASN A 436 -23.62 -1.75 15.15
CA ASN A 436 -23.20 -2.23 13.82
C ASN A 436 -21.77 -1.81 13.47
N GLY A 437 -21.13 -0.93 14.22
CA GLY A 437 -19.77 -0.48 13.99
C GLY A 437 -19.57 1.02 14.13
N LYS A 438 -18.42 1.48 13.61
CA LYS A 438 -18.05 2.91 13.58
C LYS A 438 -18.40 3.56 12.26
N SER A 439 -18.40 4.90 12.23
CA SER A 439 -18.52 5.68 11.00
C SER A 439 -17.56 5.20 9.91
N GLU A 440 -18.05 5.16 8.67
CA GLU A 440 -17.24 4.85 7.48
C GLU A 440 -16.33 6.03 7.07
N HIS A 441 -16.70 7.26 7.45
CA HIS A 441 -15.91 8.44 7.16
C HIS A 441 -14.78 8.61 8.17
N ALA A 442 -13.72 9.29 7.75
CA ALA A 442 -12.63 9.64 8.65
C ALA A 442 -13.15 10.54 9.79
N ALA A 443 -12.82 10.16 11.02
CA ALA A 443 -13.19 10.96 12.19
C ALA A 443 -12.59 12.37 12.09
N PRO A 444 -13.36 13.43 12.45
CA PRO A 444 -12.82 14.78 12.49
C PRO A 444 -11.67 14.85 13.50
N SER A 445 -10.67 15.67 13.20
CA SER A 445 -9.53 15.87 14.08
C SER A 445 -9.38 17.32 14.49
N VAL A 446 -8.84 17.53 15.68
CA VAL A 446 -8.49 18.85 16.22
C VAL A 446 -7.04 18.81 16.72
N LEU A 447 -6.26 19.81 16.34
CA LEU A 447 -4.93 20.03 16.89
C LEU A 447 -5.05 20.92 18.13
N ILE A 448 -4.54 20.45 19.26
CA ILE A 448 -4.27 21.29 20.44
C ILE A 448 -2.80 21.71 20.35
N ASP A 449 -2.59 22.99 20.13
CA ASP A 449 -1.28 23.54 19.82
C ASP A 449 -0.24 23.26 20.90
N TRP A 450 -0.66 23.28 22.18
CA TRP A 450 0.21 22.91 23.28
C TRP A 450 -0.56 22.49 24.53
N VAL A 451 -0.15 21.38 25.13
CA VAL A 451 -0.65 20.89 26.41
C VAL A 451 0.49 20.77 27.41
N GLY A 452 0.29 21.25 28.63
CA GLY A 452 1.29 21.23 29.70
C GLY A 452 2.21 22.45 29.71
N GLY A 453 3.22 22.39 30.55
CA GLY A 453 4.31 23.35 30.62
C GLY A 453 5.34 23.19 29.51
N GLY A 454 6.56 23.64 29.74
CA GLY A 454 7.67 23.41 28.80
C GLY A 454 8.23 22.00 28.87
N LEU A 455 8.89 21.56 27.79
CA LEU A 455 9.67 20.33 27.77
C LEU A 455 10.80 20.41 28.82
N PRO A 456 11.08 19.33 29.54
CA PRO A 456 12.18 19.31 30.50
C PRO A 456 13.55 19.37 29.80
N LEU A 457 14.55 19.82 30.53
CA LEU A 457 15.94 19.74 30.10
C LEU A 457 16.58 18.41 30.58
N PRO A 458 17.59 17.86 29.87
CA PRO A 458 18.23 18.40 28.69
C PRO A 458 17.35 18.34 27.44
N TYR A 459 17.46 19.35 26.57
CA TYR A 459 16.84 19.37 25.26
C TYR A 459 17.92 19.37 24.20
N SER A 460 17.78 18.52 23.21
CA SER A 460 18.72 18.51 22.08
C SER A 460 18.02 18.18 20.77
N VAL A 461 18.51 18.77 19.69
CA VAL A 461 18.17 18.44 18.32
C VAL A 461 19.46 18.20 17.57
N ASN A 462 19.61 17.04 16.98
CA ASN A 462 20.77 16.66 16.18
C ASN A 462 20.30 15.93 14.91
N VAL A 463 21.01 16.16 13.85
CA VAL A 463 20.81 15.56 12.52
C VAL A 463 20.96 14.05 12.50
N ASN A 464 21.86 13.50 13.32
CA ASN A 464 22.29 12.10 13.23
C ASN A 464 21.43 11.12 14.04
N ASP A 465 20.48 11.60 14.82
CA ASP A 465 19.66 10.74 15.68
C ASP A 465 18.39 10.24 14.99
N GLY A 466 18.17 10.58 13.70
CA GLY A 466 17.01 10.17 12.91
C GLY A 466 15.69 10.69 13.48
N SER A 467 15.74 11.60 14.45
CA SER A 467 14.56 12.16 15.08
C SER A 467 13.91 13.22 14.20
N ASP A 468 12.58 13.25 14.24
CA ASP A 468 11.78 14.31 13.62
C ASP A 468 11.82 15.63 14.43
N SER A 469 12.85 15.80 15.28
CA SER A 469 12.90 16.86 16.29
C SER A 469 12.93 18.27 15.70
N TRP A 470 13.57 18.47 14.54
CA TRP A 470 13.49 19.76 13.83
C TRP A 470 12.07 20.06 13.31
N ARG A 471 11.25 19.07 13.03
CA ARG A 471 9.86 19.25 12.59
C ARG A 471 8.93 19.78 13.68
N SER A 472 9.37 19.72 14.93
CA SER A 472 8.65 20.33 16.06
C SER A 472 8.92 21.84 16.19
N TRP A 473 9.83 22.40 15.38
CA TRP A 473 10.11 23.82 15.36
C TRP A 473 9.08 24.57 14.52
N THR A 474 8.66 25.72 15.00
CA THR A 474 7.71 26.60 14.30
C THR A 474 8.49 27.56 13.40
N ILE A 475 8.16 27.55 12.13
CA ILE A 475 8.80 28.41 11.12
C ILE A 475 7.87 29.58 10.80
N VAL A 476 8.42 30.80 10.76
CA VAL A 476 7.68 32.02 10.41
C VAL A 476 8.50 32.82 9.39
N ASN A 477 7.91 33.06 8.21
CA ASN A 477 8.39 34.03 7.23
C ASN A 477 7.72 35.39 7.57
N ALA A 478 8.39 36.24 8.30
CA ALA A 478 7.79 37.43 8.87
C ALA A 478 7.66 38.57 7.84
N ASN A 479 8.51 38.61 6.82
CA ASN A 479 8.47 39.63 5.77
C ASN A 479 7.73 39.18 4.50
N ASN A 480 7.24 37.89 4.45
CA ASN A 480 6.55 37.28 3.32
C ASN A 480 7.34 37.39 1.99
N ASP A 481 8.64 37.25 2.03
CA ASP A 481 9.47 37.30 0.84
C ASP A 481 9.55 35.96 0.10
N TYR A 482 9.98 36.05 -1.18
CA TYR A 482 10.07 34.90 -2.08
C TYR A 482 11.31 34.97 -2.93
N ARG A 483 11.93 33.82 -3.21
CA ARG A 483 12.95 33.67 -4.24
C ARG A 483 12.33 32.98 -5.49
N THR A 484 12.77 33.41 -6.67
CA THR A 484 12.29 32.80 -7.93
C THR A 484 13.36 31.85 -8.47
N ILE A 485 13.01 30.58 -8.64
CA ILE A 485 13.86 29.55 -9.23
C ILE A 485 13.10 28.94 -10.42
N ALA A 486 13.71 28.97 -11.61
CA ALA A 486 13.13 28.43 -12.85
C ALA A 486 11.71 28.96 -13.18
N GLY A 487 11.37 30.16 -12.71
CA GLY A 487 10.06 30.80 -12.95
C GLY A 487 9.02 30.52 -11.86
N GLU A 488 9.30 29.69 -10.88
CA GLU A 488 8.43 29.42 -9.73
C GLU A 488 8.87 30.20 -8.49
N GLN A 489 7.91 30.62 -7.67
CA GLN A 489 8.15 31.34 -6.42
C GLN A 489 8.21 30.39 -5.24
N TYR A 490 9.29 30.47 -4.48
CA TYR A 490 9.51 29.74 -3.23
C TYR A 490 9.63 30.74 -2.08
N ALA A 491 8.91 30.51 -0.99
CA ALA A 491 9.08 31.32 0.21
C ALA A 491 10.53 31.27 0.68
N THR A 492 11.10 32.42 0.99
CA THR A 492 12.43 32.52 1.60
C THR A 492 12.23 32.40 3.10
N THR A 493 12.54 31.24 3.67
CA THR A 493 12.36 30.99 5.10
C THR A 493 13.23 29.83 5.56
N TRP A 494 13.20 29.52 6.86
CA TRP A 494 13.84 28.34 7.40
C TRP A 494 13.18 27.08 6.87
N GLU A 495 13.98 26.12 6.45
CA GLU A 495 13.53 24.82 5.95
C GLU A 495 14.19 23.67 6.74
N VAL A 496 13.44 22.59 6.98
CA VAL A 496 13.99 21.39 7.59
C VAL A 496 14.52 20.47 6.50
N SER A 497 15.82 20.22 6.52
CA SER A 497 16.48 19.25 5.64
C SER A 497 16.83 17.95 6.39
N SER A 498 17.32 16.94 5.67
CA SER A 498 17.84 15.71 6.29
C SER A 498 19.04 15.92 7.20
N ASN A 499 19.72 17.07 7.08
CA ASN A 499 21.02 17.32 7.72
C ASN A 499 21.09 18.57 8.59
N SER A 500 20.06 19.41 8.61
CA SER A 500 20.03 20.65 9.37
C SER A 500 18.66 21.31 9.28
N ILE A 501 18.39 22.27 10.15
CA ILE A 501 17.48 23.34 9.77
C ILE A 501 18.30 24.41 9.06
N TYR A 502 17.86 24.88 7.90
CA TYR A 502 18.64 25.81 7.10
C TYR A 502 17.79 26.96 6.58
N TYR A 503 18.44 28.08 6.40
CA TYR A 503 17.90 29.28 5.81
C TYR A 503 18.75 29.69 4.60
N ASN A 504 18.08 30.06 3.50
CA ASN A 504 18.76 30.57 2.30
C ASN A 504 17.95 31.71 1.68
N SER A 505 18.43 32.93 1.93
CA SER A 505 17.80 34.14 1.38
C SER A 505 18.12 34.41 -0.10
N GLY A 506 19.09 33.69 -0.66
CA GLY A 506 19.64 34.05 -1.98
C GLY A 506 20.26 35.43 -1.95
N LYS A 507 19.55 36.45 -2.45
CA LYS A 507 20.03 37.86 -2.46
C LYS A 507 19.04 38.82 -1.77
N VAL A 508 18.06 38.30 -1.05
CA VAL A 508 17.03 39.08 -0.37
C VAL A 508 17.40 39.23 1.10
N GLN A 509 17.12 40.39 1.69
CA GLN A 509 17.26 40.58 3.14
C GLN A 509 16.22 39.77 3.88
N GLY A 510 16.65 38.90 4.78
CA GLY A 510 15.75 38.06 5.56
C GLY A 510 15.08 38.78 6.73
N ASP A 511 13.97 38.25 7.17
CA ASP A 511 13.33 38.48 8.47
C ASP A 511 12.52 37.23 8.81
N ASP A 512 13.23 36.14 9.12
CA ASP A 512 12.67 34.81 9.21
C ASP A 512 13.04 34.12 10.51
N TRP A 513 12.09 33.43 11.08
CA TRP A 513 12.23 32.80 12.38
C TRP A 513 12.07 31.30 12.34
N ALA A 514 12.95 30.59 13.07
CA ALA A 514 12.75 29.24 13.49
C ALA A 514 12.70 29.18 15.02
N MET A 515 11.58 28.79 15.58
CA MET A 515 11.32 28.81 17.02
C MET A 515 11.19 27.39 17.57
N SER A 516 11.90 27.09 18.64
CA SER A 516 11.86 25.80 19.34
C SER A 516 10.47 25.51 19.92
N PRO A 517 10.16 24.26 20.26
CA PRO A 517 9.10 23.96 21.22
C PRO A 517 9.31 24.72 22.54
N ARG A 518 8.25 24.80 23.33
CA ARG A 518 8.30 25.40 24.68
C ARG A 518 9.18 24.55 25.60
N LEU A 519 10.20 25.14 26.22
CA LEU A 519 11.17 24.51 27.11
C LEU A 519 10.98 24.99 28.54
N GLN A 520 11.15 24.13 29.54
CA GLN A 520 11.02 24.50 30.95
C GLN A 520 12.39 24.88 31.54
N PHE A 521 12.56 26.15 31.92
CA PHE A 521 13.74 26.65 32.62
C PHE A 521 13.44 26.80 34.10
N GLU A 522 14.26 26.19 34.94
CA GLU A 522 14.07 26.23 36.39
C GLU A 522 14.82 27.42 36.98
N ASN A 523 14.16 28.18 37.87
CA ASN A 523 14.80 29.34 38.51
C ASN A 523 16.06 28.93 39.30
N GLY A 524 17.10 29.74 39.19
CA GLY A 524 18.42 29.51 39.79
C GLY A 524 19.28 28.45 39.06
N SER A 525 18.82 27.93 37.93
CA SER A 525 19.63 27.02 37.13
C SER A 525 20.62 27.79 36.21
N HIS A 526 21.76 27.18 35.97
CA HIS A 526 22.72 27.63 34.94
C HIS A 526 22.64 26.61 33.79
N LEU A 527 22.48 27.10 32.55
CA LEU A 527 22.34 26.27 31.38
C LEU A 527 23.49 26.53 30.41
N THR A 528 23.92 25.46 29.74
CA THR A 528 24.85 25.58 28.60
C THR A 528 24.04 25.35 27.34
N VAL A 529 24.04 26.31 26.42
CA VAL A 529 23.50 26.24 25.07
C VAL A 529 24.65 26.05 24.09
N THR A 530 24.67 24.92 23.43
CA THR A 530 25.68 24.59 22.42
C THR A 530 25.03 24.50 21.07
N ILE A 531 25.52 25.22 20.08
CA ILE A 531 24.98 25.28 18.72
C ILE A 531 26.08 24.91 17.73
N GLU A 532 25.84 23.98 16.84
CA GLU A 532 26.72 23.72 15.70
C GLU A 532 26.09 24.30 14.43
N SER A 533 26.80 25.21 13.77
CA SER A 533 26.34 25.86 12.54
C SER A 533 27.42 25.90 11.46
N TYR A 534 26.97 26.00 10.21
CA TYR A 534 27.85 26.24 9.05
C TYR A 534 27.13 27.07 7.99
N ALA A 535 27.88 27.74 7.13
CA ALA A 535 27.38 28.56 6.04
C ALA A 535 27.86 27.96 4.71
N SER A 536 27.02 27.22 3.99
CA SER A 536 27.42 26.69 2.70
C SER A 536 27.48 27.81 1.65
N GLN A 537 28.50 27.82 0.80
CA GLN A 537 28.69 28.77 -0.30
C GLN A 537 28.91 30.26 0.14
N ALA A 538 29.28 30.50 1.36
CA ALA A 538 29.56 31.88 1.81
C ALA A 538 30.99 32.31 1.46
N ASP A 539 31.12 33.38 0.67
CA ASP A 539 32.39 34.08 0.48
C ASP A 539 32.74 34.95 1.69
N ASN A 540 31.75 35.19 2.55
CA ASN A 540 31.84 36.03 3.74
C ASN A 540 31.20 35.35 4.94
N ASP A 541 31.55 35.83 6.13
CA ASP A 541 30.87 35.43 7.36
C ASP A 541 29.38 35.82 7.31
N VAL A 542 28.51 34.95 7.85
CA VAL A 542 27.05 35.16 7.89
C VAL A 542 26.61 35.35 9.33
N THR A 543 25.86 36.41 9.59
CA THR A 543 25.32 36.71 10.93
C THR A 543 23.86 36.36 11.03
N TRP A 544 23.45 35.90 12.21
CA TRP A 544 22.06 35.61 12.57
C TRP A 544 21.90 35.71 14.08
N ASP A 545 20.66 35.84 14.57
CA ASP A 545 20.44 36.06 15.99
C ASP A 545 19.89 34.82 16.69
N LEU A 546 20.42 34.51 17.86
CA LEU A 546 19.82 33.68 18.87
C LEU A 546 18.93 34.56 19.76
N ALA A 547 17.66 34.16 19.89
CA ALA A 547 16.67 34.94 20.66
C ALA A 547 15.89 34.01 21.62
N VAL A 548 15.28 34.61 22.65
CA VAL A 548 14.49 33.94 23.68
C VAL A 548 13.20 34.71 23.94
N ALA A 549 12.10 33.98 24.16
CA ALA A 549 10.83 34.54 24.61
C ALA A 549 10.09 33.58 25.56
N GLN A 550 9.16 34.08 26.35
CA GLN A 550 8.25 33.26 27.16
C GLN A 550 6.95 32.88 26.43
N ALA A 551 6.89 33.15 25.13
CA ALA A 551 5.76 32.81 24.27
C ALA A 551 6.24 32.32 22.90
N LEU A 552 5.49 31.45 22.27
CA LEU A 552 5.73 31.03 20.88
C LEU A 552 5.18 32.12 19.93
N ASP A 553 5.85 33.25 19.89
CA ASP A 553 5.44 34.45 19.17
C ASP A 553 6.71 35.23 18.78
N HIS A 554 7.05 35.22 17.46
CA HIS A 554 8.26 35.84 16.95
C HIS A 554 8.37 37.36 17.29
N THR A 555 7.21 38.05 17.40
CA THR A 555 7.20 39.49 17.73
C THR A 555 7.60 39.79 19.18
N LYS A 556 7.68 38.78 20.03
CA LYS A 556 8.07 38.87 21.45
C LYS A 556 9.47 38.35 21.72
N MET A 557 10.16 37.85 20.67
CA MET A 557 11.49 37.33 20.80
C MET A 557 12.49 38.46 21.08
N ALA A 558 13.35 38.28 22.08
CA ALA A 558 14.43 39.16 22.41
C ALA A 558 15.78 38.54 22.00
N THR A 559 16.54 39.19 21.14
CA THR A 559 17.90 38.76 20.76
C THR A 559 18.79 38.72 21.99
N VAL A 560 19.36 37.57 22.26
CA VAL A 560 20.29 37.35 23.38
C VAL A 560 21.75 37.27 22.90
N LYS A 561 21.97 36.90 21.66
CA LYS A 561 23.28 36.81 21.06
C LYS A 561 23.18 36.86 19.53
N THR A 562 23.98 37.74 18.90
CA THR A 562 24.27 37.64 17.46
C THR A 562 25.39 36.62 17.24
N ILE A 563 25.13 35.60 16.45
CA ILE A 563 26.10 34.58 16.07
C ILE A 563 26.67 34.94 14.71
N THR A 564 27.98 34.82 14.57
CA THR A 564 28.68 34.97 13.30
C THR A 564 29.19 33.61 12.87
N THR A 565 28.57 33.03 11.85
CA THR A 565 29.05 31.78 11.25
C THR A 565 30.13 32.11 10.24
N ALA A 566 31.35 31.69 10.52
CA ALA A 566 32.53 32.02 9.72
C ALA A 566 32.47 31.38 8.32
N ALA A 567 32.94 32.07 7.29
CA ALA A 567 33.07 31.55 5.92
C ALA A 567 33.91 30.25 5.84
N THR A 568 34.84 30.06 6.79
CA THR A 568 35.62 28.81 6.91
C THR A 568 34.81 27.61 7.37
N ALA A 569 33.67 27.82 8.06
CA ALA A 569 32.71 26.81 8.42
C ALA A 569 31.79 26.49 7.23
N SER A 570 32.34 26.00 6.12
CA SER A 570 31.70 25.93 4.81
C SER A 570 30.98 24.60 4.54
N SER A 571 30.87 23.72 5.51
CA SER A 571 30.18 22.42 5.37
C SER A 571 29.86 21.81 6.74
N SER A 572 28.96 20.81 6.76
CA SER A 572 28.62 20.08 7.99
C SER A 572 29.82 19.46 8.72
N SER A 573 30.87 19.05 7.99
CA SER A 573 32.11 18.50 8.58
C SER A 573 33.03 19.55 9.12
N LYS A 574 32.80 20.83 8.81
CA LYS A 574 33.56 22.00 9.25
C LYS A 574 32.69 22.95 10.07
N ALA A 575 31.54 22.47 10.55
CA ALA A 575 30.66 23.31 11.37
C ALA A 575 31.41 23.90 12.56
N GLN A 576 31.16 25.20 12.83
CA GLN A 576 31.63 25.82 14.04
C GLN A 576 30.72 25.50 15.22
N THR A 577 31.27 25.56 16.42
CA THR A 577 30.53 25.38 17.66
C THR A 577 30.52 26.69 18.45
N ASP A 578 29.31 27.17 18.73
CA ASP A 578 29.08 28.32 19.59
C ASP A 578 28.53 27.83 20.93
N VAL A 579 29.10 28.30 22.02
CA VAL A 579 28.67 27.96 23.39
C VAL A 579 28.25 29.26 24.10
N ILE A 580 27.01 29.26 24.60
CA ILE A 580 26.42 30.36 25.34
C ILE A 580 25.93 29.82 26.70
N GLN A 581 26.16 30.57 27.76
CA GLN A 581 25.61 30.19 29.09
C GLN A 581 24.39 31.03 29.41
N PHE A 582 23.31 30.35 29.86
CA PHE A 582 22.13 31.01 30.38
C PHE A 582 22.12 30.93 31.91
N ASN A 583 21.92 32.05 32.54
CA ASN A 583 21.66 32.18 33.96
C ASN A 583 20.15 32.41 34.14
N VAL A 584 19.44 31.45 34.67
CA VAL A 584 17.98 31.50 34.83
C VAL A 584 17.65 32.21 36.14
N THR A 585 17.12 33.45 36.04
CA THR A 585 16.89 34.32 37.19
C THR A 585 15.61 35.15 37.01
N ASP A 586 14.94 35.48 38.11
CA ASP A 586 13.79 36.40 38.15
C ASP A 586 14.16 37.89 37.91
N GLU A 587 15.45 38.23 37.85
CA GLU A 587 15.89 39.57 37.57
C GLU A 587 15.68 39.93 36.08
N SER A 588 14.90 40.95 35.86
CA SER A 588 14.29 41.35 34.60
C SER A 588 15.21 41.45 33.40
N LEU A 589 14.76 40.83 32.30
CA LEU A 589 15.20 40.92 30.90
C LEU A 589 16.59 40.37 30.55
N PRO A 590 16.74 39.70 29.44
CA PRO A 590 18.03 39.17 28.99
C PRO A 590 18.99 40.31 28.76
N THR A 591 19.97 40.44 29.63
CA THR A 591 21.11 41.37 29.48
C THR A 591 22.31 40.51 29.15
N LEU A 592 22.89 40.75 27.97
CA LEU A 592 24.19 40.19 27.64
C LEU A 592 25.22 40.79 28.57
N VAL A 593 25.81 40.01 29.44
CA VAL A 593 27.00 40.44 30.21
C VAL A 593 28.20 40.08 29.35
N GLU A 594 28.78 41.07 28.67
CA GLU A 594 30.05 40.89 27.96
C GLU A 594 31.17 40.65 29.00
N GLY A 595 31.73 39.44 28.99
CA GLY A 595 32.91 39.11 29.77
C GLY A 595 34.14 39.78 29.14
N GLU A 596 34.98 40.47 29.94
CA GLU A 596 36.29 40.89 29.49
C GLU A 596 37.21 39.68 29.27
N GLY A 597 37.63 39.46 28.01
CA GLY A 597 38.56 38.39 27.65
C GLY A 597 37.87 37.15 27.05
N ASP A 598 38.62 36.06 26.93
CA ASP A 598 38.24 34.77 26.28
C ASP A 598 37.20 33.98 27.09
N THR A 599 36.14 34.63 27.60
CA THR A 599 35.10 34.04 28.46
C THR A 599 33.82 33.77 27.67
N THR A 600 33.24 32.59 27.88
CA THR A 600 31.95 32.22 27.31
C THR A 600 30.89 33.26 27.70
N PRO A 601 30.10 33.82 26.76
CA PRO A 601 29.08 34.82 27.07
C PRO A 601 28.00 34.25 27.98
N VAL A 602 27.61 34.99 29.00
CA VAL A 602 26.52 34.64 29.95
C VAL A 602 25.34 35.56 29.72
N VAL A 603 24.16 34.98 29.56
CA VAL A 603 22.91 35.71 29.34
C VAL A 603 21.92 35.39 30.46
N ASN A 604 21.29 36.40 31.05
CA ASN A 604 20.21 36.21 31.98
C ASN A 604 18.91 35.95 31.24
N VAL A 605 18.19 34.86 31.60
CA VAL A 605 16.90 34.48 31.04
C VAL A 605 15.90 34.25 32.18
N LEU A 606 14.61 34.51 31.91
CA LEU A 606 13.56 34.33 32.92
C LEU A 606 13.27 32.84 33.17
N PRO A 607 12.88 32.43 34.39
CA PRO A 607 12.41 31.10 34.68
C PRO A 607 11.02 30.85 34.10
N GLY A 608 10.62 29.58 34.01
CA GLY A 608 9.35 29.16 33.47
C GLY A 608 9.46 28.64 32.07
N VAL A 609 8.37 28.75 31.29
CA VAL A 609 8.32 28.29 29.90
C VAL A 609 9.04 29.29 29.00
N ASN A 610 10.02 28.82 28.24
CA ASN A 610 10.79 29.62 27.31
C ASN A 610 10.82 28.99 25.92
N VAL A 611 10.97 29.80 24.89
CA VAL A 611 11.17 29.43 23.48
C VAL A 611 12.49 29.99 23.03
N ILE A 612 13.32 29.19 22.38
CA ILE A 612 14.55 29.61 21.72
C ILE A 612 14.22 29.89 20.25
N GLY A 613 14.66 31.01 19.72
CA GLY A 613 14.49 31.40 18.31
C GLY A 613 15.79 31.60 17.58
N PHE A 614 15.85 31.15 16.34
CA PHE A 614 16.86 31.53 15.36
C PHE A 614 16.25 32.57 14.44
N HIS A 615 16.83 33.76 14.38
CA HIS A 615 16.37 34.83 13.52
C HIS A 615 17.37 35.04 12.39
N ALA A 616 16.95 34.75 11.18
CA ALA A 616 17.71 35.03 9.98
C ALA A 616 17.37 36.44 9.49
N ASN A 617 18.20 37.42 9.84
CA ASN A 617 18.00 38.83 9.55
C ASN A 617 19.04 39.41 8.57
N ALA A 618 19.76 38.56 7.85
CA ALA A 618 20.81 38.94 6.90
C ALA A 618 20.66 38.21 5.56
N ILE A 619 21.42 38.64 4.56
CA ILE A 619 21.57 37.92 3.29
C ILE A 619 22.59 36.81 3.48
N GLY A 620 22.23 35.58 3.06
CA GLY A 620 23.14 34.43 3.11
C GLY A 620 22.46 33.11 3.25
N GLU A 621 23.26 32.07 3.43
CA GLU A 621 22.82 30.72 3.67
C GLU A 621 23.40 30.20 4.99
N ILE A 622 22.56 29.81 5.91
CA ILE A 622 22.90 29.33 7.25
C ILE A 622 22.32 27.95 7.45
N HIS A 623 23.11 27.05 7.97
CA HIS A 623 22.68 25.73 8.41
C HIS A 623 22.94 25.59 9.92
N VAL A 624 21.92 25.29 10.70
CA VAL A 624 22.05 24.87 12.08
C VAL A 624 21.93 23.36 12.14
N LYS A 625 23.03 22.71 12.41
CA LYS A 625 23.16 21.25 12.42
C LYS A 625 22.62 20.67 13.73
N SER A 626 22.91 21.30 14.85
CA SER A 626 22.46 20.87 16.16
C SER A 626 22.32 22.03 17.14
N ILE A 627 21.44 21.82 18.11
CA ILE A 627 21.39 22.60 19.34
C ILE A 627 21.26 21.65 20.52
N SER A 628 22.00 21.89 21.60
CA SER A 628 21.77 21.26 22.90
C SER A 628 21.67 22.32 24.00
N ILE A 629 20.76 22.07 24.93
CA ILE A 629 20.56 22.91 26.12
C ILE A 629 20.58 21.99 27.32
N GLU A 630 21.60 22.13 28.13
CA GLU A 630 21.85 21.27 29.27
C GLU A 630 21.99 22.09 30.55
N LYS A 631 21.50 21.56 31.68
CA LYS A 631 21.86 22.12 32.96
C LYS A 631 23.36 21.95 33.18
N MET A 632 24.03 23.02 33.46
CA MET A 632 25.39 22.89 33.97
C MET A 632 25.32 22.09 35.27
N THR A 633 25.73 20.82 35.18
CA THR A 633 26.10 20.13 36.40
C THR A 633 27.24 20.94 36.97
N SER A 634 27.00 21.57 38.11
CA SER A 634 28.10 22.23 38.81
C SER A 634 29.16 21.15 39.09
N THR A 635 30.13 21.05 38.17
CA THR A 635 31.43 20.66 38.60
C THR A 635 31.93 21.87 39.37
N GLY A 636 31.23 22.19 40.47
CA GLY A 636 31.52 23.35 41.26
C GLY A 636 32.91 23.20 41.81
N VAL A 637 33.85 23.86 41.17
CA VAL A 637 35.04 24.30 41.89
C VAL A 637 34.48 25.38 42.80
N ILE A 638 34.07 25.02 44.00
CA ILE A 638 33.77 25.97 45.06
C ILE A 638 34.96 26.89 45.13
N ASP A 639 34.73 28.22 45.16
CA ASP A 639 35.78 29.21 45.24
C ASP A 639 36.87 28.72 46.21
N VAL A 640 38.12 28.86 45.81
CA VAL A 640 39.27 28.39 46.60
C VAL A 640 39.21 28.91 48.04
N THR A 641 38.58 30.05 48.28
CA THR A 641 38.38 30.65 49.57
C THR A 641 37.34 29.90 50.39
N ASP A 642 36.26 29.47 49.79
CA ASP A 642 35.20 28.72 50.49
C ASP A 642 35.57 27.24 50.61
N ALA A 643 36.22 26.63 49.61
CA ALA A 643 36.79 25.30 49.73
C ALA A 643 37.77 25.20 50.94
N LYS A 644 38.58 26.25 51.15
CA LYS A 644 39.51 26.28 52.27
C LYS A 644 38.85 26.38 53.62
N LYS A 645 37.67 27.00 53.74
CA LYS A 645 36.83 27.04 54.98
C LYS A 645 36.28 25.67 55.35
N MET A 646 36.09 24.79 54.38
CA MET A 646 35.57 23.43 54.59
C MET A 646 36.65 22.44 55.01
N MET A 647 37.93 22.85 54.97
CA MET A 647 39.08 21.97 55.28
C MET A 647 39.66 22.34 56.66
N ASN A 648 39.67 21.38 57.54
CA ASN A 648 40.24 21.54 58.89
C ASN A 648 41.44 20.62 59.08
N ILE A 649 42.58 21.13 59.55
CA ILE A 649 43.77 20.35 59.89
C ILE A 649 44.01 20.47 61.37
N ALA A 650 43.84 19.36 62.09
CA ALA A 650 44.09 19.30 63.50
C ALA A 650 44.90 18.00 63.83
N GLY A 651 46.01 18.14 64.55
CA GLY A 651 46.86 17.01 64.94
C GLY A 651 47.43 16.17 63.78
N GLY A 652 47.60 16.84 62.59
CA GLY A 652 48.12 16.15 61.38
C GLY A 652 47.07 15.40 60.59
N VAL A 653 45.77 15.47 60.98
CA VAL A 653 44.68 14.92 60.23
C VAL A 653 43.95 16.01 59.52
N LEU A 654 43.76 15.87 58.21
CA LEU A 654 42.88 16.75 57.40
C LEU A 654 41.47 16.17 57.45
N SER A 655 40.49 16.98 57.83
CA SER A 655 39.07 16.65 57.83
C SER A 655 38.31 17.57 56.89
N ILE A 656 37.37 17.02 56.11
CA ILE A 656 36.50 17.73 55.16
C ILE A 656 35.08 17.17 55.34
N ASP A 657 34.22 17.95 55.96
CA ASP A 657 32.87 17.51 56.28
C ASP A 657 32.06 17.24 54.99
N GLY A 658 31.36 16.09 54.94
CA GLY A 658 30.59 15.63 53.80
C GLY A 658 31.43 15.12 52.60
N ALA A 659 32.74 14.94 52.78
CA ALA A 659 33.59 14.41 51.69
C ALA A 659 33.41 12.93 51.46
N SER A 660 33.21 12.54 50.23
CA SER A 660 33.20 11.14 49.77
C SER A 660 34.55 10.67 49.22
N GLU A 661 35.39 11.60 48.77
CA GLU A 661 36.74 11.32 48.27
C GLU A 661 37.65 12.50 48.65
N ILE A 662 38.88 12.16 49.10
CA ILE A 662 39.95 13.14 49.38
C ILE A 662 41.22 12.65 48.73
N ALA A 663 41.88 13.52 47.94
CA ALA A 663 43.22 13.23 47.38
C ALA A 663 44.14 14.42 47.68
N VAL A 664 45.32 14.13 48.22
CA VAL A 664 46.31 15.16 48.60
C VAL A 664 47.52 15.02 47.70
N TYR A 665 47.99 16.13 47.16
CA TYR A 665 49.13 16.21 46.26
C TYR A 665 50.22 17.16 46.83
N ASP A 666 51.45 16.84 46.61
CA ASP A 666 52.55 17.80 46.89
C ASP A 666 52.61 18.91 45.81
N ILE A 667 53.45 19.90 46.00
CA ILE A 667 53.62 21.02 45.08
C ILE A 667 54.17 20.64 43.69
N LEU A 668 54.64 19.38 43.53
CA LEU A 668 55.13 18.81 42.26
C LEU A 668 54.01 18.01 41.58
N GLY A 669 52.77 18.00 42.13
CA GLY A 669 51.61 17.29 41.59
C GLY A 669 51.62 15.79 41.86
N ARG A 670 52.49 15.26 42.70
CA ARG A 670 52.53 13.83 43.07
C ARG A 670 51.48 13.58 44.15
N LYS A 671 50.63 12.55 43.99
CA LYS A 671 49.67 12.15 45.00
C LYS A 671 50.40 11.58 46.23
N VAL A 672 50.18 12.15 47.40
CA VAL A 672 50.86 11.77 48.64
C VAL A 672 49.95 11.08 49.65
N ALA A 673 48.62 11.26 49.49
CA ALA A 673 47.63 10.56 50.29
C ALA A 673 46.26 10.53 49.57
N GLU A 674 45.44 9.51 49.84
CA GLU A 674 44.08 9.35 49.27
C GLU A 674 43.19 8.68 50.28
N SER A 675 41.87 9.14 50.37
CA SER A 675 40.84 8.49 51.12
C SER A 675 39.60 8.39 50.21
N ARG A 676 38.99 7.20 50.19
CA ARG A 676 37.72 6.95 49.49
C ARG A 676 36.68 6.49 50.53
N GLY A 677 35.58 7.18 50.60
CA GLY A 677 34.48 6.88 51.54
C GLY A 677 34.73 7.40 52.96
N GLY A 678 35.60 8.41 53.13
CA GLY A 678 35.84 9.00 54.46
C GLY A 678 36.07 10.49 54.42
N GLU A 679 35.59 11.23 55.41
CA GLU A 679 35.69 12.67 55.56
C GLU A 679 37.03 13.14 56.12
N SER A 680 37.99 12.25 56.34
CA SER A 680 39.31 12.58 56.88
C SER A 680 40.45 11.75 56.30
N ILE A 681 41.63 12.34 56.37
CA ILE A 681 42.87 11.66 55.90
C ILE A 681 44.04 12.04 56.79
N ASP A 682 44.80 11.06 57.25
CA ASP A 682 45.98 11.22 58.11
C ASP A 682 47.20 11.65 57.27
N LEU A 683 47.77 12.76 57.61
CA LEU A 683 48.98 13.31 56.99
C LEU A 683 50.19 13.27 57.91
N ASN A 684 50.12 12.60 59.11
CA ASN A 684 51.19 12.61 60.11
C ASN A 684 52.55 12.13 59.61
N GLY A 685 52.58 11.17 58.71
CA GLY A 685 53.82 10.69 58.09
C GLY A 685 54.37 11.52 56.93
N LYS A 686 53.76 12.67 56.60
CA LYS A 686 54.21 13.54 55.53
C LYS A 686 55.01 14.74 56.03
N SER A 687 55.92 15.26 55.20
CA SER A 687 56.74 16.41 55.53
C SER A 687 55.91 17.68 55.77
N ALA A 688 56.39 18.62 56.61
CA ALA A 688 55.79 19.92 56.71
C ALA A 688 55.95 20.67 55.37
N GLY A 689 54.86 21.27 54.89
CA GLY A 689 54.88 21.96 53.60
C GLY A 689 53.46 22.31 53.07
N VAL A 690 53.42 22.84 51.85
CA VAL A 690 52.17 23.15 51.17
C VAL A 690 51.72 21.98 50.31
N TYR A 691 50.43 21.65 50.42
CA TYR A 691 49.79 20.55 49.69
C TYR A 691 48.56 21.09 48.95
N VAL A 692 48.23 20.49 47.82
CA VAL A 692 46.97 20.71 47.09
C VAL A 692 46.02 19.56 47.44
N VAL A 693 44.87 19.90 47.94
CA VAL A 693 43.83 18.92 48.31
C VAL A 693 42.71 19.04 47.28
N ASN A 694 42.37 17.91 46.68
CA ASN A 694 41.17 17.75 45.88
C ASN A 694 40.21 16.82 46.65
N ALA A 695 38.97 17.24 46.81
CA ALA A 695 37.95 16.39 47.45
C ALA A 695 36.62 16.45 46.70
N VAL A 696 35.79 15.46 46.88
CA VAL A 696 34.39 15.44 46.42
C VAL A 696 33.52 15.59 47.66
N VAL A 697 32.78 16.70 47.78
CA VAL A 697 31.91 17.02 48.89
C VAL A 697 30.47 17.17 48.34
N ASN A 698 29.54 16.36 48.79
CA ASN A 698 28.13 16.34 48.36
C ASN A 698 28.03 16.32 46.81
N GLY A 699 28.89 15.51 46.13
CA GLY A 699 28.92 15.38 44.68
C GLY A 699 29.68 16.49 43.94
N SER A 700 30.12 17.56 44.61
CA SER A 700 30.89 18.66 44.04
C SER A 700 32.39 18.50 44.30
N ARG A 701 33.25 18.78 43.31
CA ARG A 701 34.70 18.77 43.49
C ARG A 701 35.18 20.10 44.10
N ILE A 702 35.95 20.01 45.12
CA ILE A 702 36.64 21.16 45.73
C ILE A 702 38.15 20.99 45.62
N SER A 703 38.85 22.11 45.46
CA SER A 703 40.32 22.12 45.45
C SER A 703 40.83 23.32 46.24
N ALA A 704 41.73 23.09 47.13
CA ALA A 704 42.40 24.17 47.90
C ALA A 704 43.84 23.80 48.28
N LYS A 705 44.65 24.85 48.52
CA LYS A 705 45.98 24.70 49.08
C LYS A 705 45.90 24.76 50.60
N ILE A 706 46.52 23.79 51.24
CA ILE A 706 46.62 23.71 52.69
C ILE A 706 48.11 23.76 53.05
N SER A 707 48.37 24.18 54.29
CA SER A 707 49.73 24.07 54.90
C SER A 707 49.70 23.08 56.07
N LYS A 708 50.55 22.13 56.03
CA LYS A 708 50.75 21.15 57.14
C LYS A 708 51.92 21.63 57.97
#